data_6b1b57ef06066a298214534ea8022be5
#
_entry.id   6b1b57ef06066a298214534ea8022be5
#
_cell.length_a   1.000
_cell.length_b   1.000
_cell.length_c   1.000
_cell.angle_alpha   90.00
_cell.angle_beta   90.00
_cell.angle_gamma   90.00
#
_symmetry.space_group_name_H-M   'P 1'
#
loop_
_entity.id
_entity.type
_entity.pdbx_description
1 polymer ?
#
loop_
_entity_poly.entity_id
_entity_poly.type
_entity_poly.pdbx_seq_one_letter_code
_entity_poly.pdbx_strand_id
1 'polypeptide(L)'
;MTSRQERKSESKCYRHAAGSLLFLLCLGCLAAPLSRAQQADEQTGIDEGNYNIKQSIEFGYRFTNVNGSQQTYDTLVNLQQGPRLLGFTTEFRSLDHHGTFFDDFYFSNFGYGGDPNDVSQIRINKNKWYAFNGMFRQDQNHWDYSLLANPLNPTPPVPNAPPNFNPIINAPANLLGTSLIGNSPHDFFTRRNMQNYNLTIMPESKIRFRLGYDQNTVYGPGNSTVHVGAEQYLLQNNSFRLQQYRLGFDFRFLLRTTLSYDEIWRNYRNDLSSNDENQQFPPGVGFPPVDLGVTFNPGAKNPCATPVFEPGNIVNPVCKAAYSYFSHGQTRMASPTEKVSLQSTYFKNIDIAGRFSYTAGDLNVHNYQMNFAGLDSSLSNFNETGPISGRHVASFGDFGISWQVNDRISIVDSFHYSSWKEPAQYASSQCSFFSTSLLIPANIFTPTSAPPPATCIPPTNGIPAPFVIHSTSSDADAALNINSNFLKQQDVSNTIEARINFSTKVGAYLGYEYRNRIIADNFSNSISAVFYPNNAARENCALVDPAGTLTQSNLPAGCTLNPDGSIAFSAATAPAPPGLTHIQENHVIFGLWARPSSKLRINVDGNIMVADNAFTRISPLQAQEVRFRANYKAASWINLNGHLNLWYGQNDSENVNGHQHNNSVGFAAQLQPTEKLSLDLGYDYNDISSQILVCFVATGSLPGLPACPDFSSLVEQASPYSSKVNTTFIDLSWTPIKPLTLRGGANLFWVSGSELNLTPQNPVATSVPGPLNSAWYQPFGGFDFRFARRWTGRANWEYYGYHENASTAFQDALVRRNFQGNLVVLSLRYAF
;
A
#
# COMPACT_ATOMS: atom_id res chain seq x y z
N MET A 1 39.25 -29.95 11.45
CA MET A 1 38.38 -30.38 12.56
C MET A 1 37.74 -29.16 13.17
N THR A 2 36.59 -28.78 12.74
CA THR A 2 35.64 -27.92 13.46
C THR A 2 34.30 -28.06 12.80
N SER A 3 33.34 -28.47 13.54
CA SER A 3 32.00 -28.87 13.17
C SER A 3 31.16 -27.70 12.64
N ARG A 4 30.66 -27.84 11.43
CA ARG A 4 29.55 -27.06 10.88
C ARG A 4 28.24 -27.53 11.54
N GLN A 5 27.70 -26.73 12.42
CA GLN A 5 26.26 -26.84 12.78
C GLN A 5 25.41 -26.26 11.65
N GLU A 6 24.79 -27.13 10.89
CA GLU A 6 23.69 -26.77 9.98
C GLU A 6 22.49 -26.31 10.82
N ARG A 7 22.18 -25.03 10.79
CA ARG A 7 20.85 -24.53 11.13
C ARG A 7 19.95 -24.80 9.93
N LYS A 8 19.09 -25.79 10.04
CA LYS A 8 17.92 -25.89 9.19
C LYS A 8 17.01 -24.68 9.51
N SER A 9 17.03 -23.67 8.67
CA SER A 9 15.97 -22.67 8.65
C SER A 9 14.77 -23.27 7.93
N GLU A 10 13.71 -23.56 8.65
CA GLU A 10 12.40 -23.79 8.05
C GLU A 10 11.87 -22.47 7.52
N SER A 11 12.20 -22.17 6.26
CA SER A 11 11.60 -21.03 5.54
C SER A 11 10.21 -21.44 5.04
N LYS A 12 9.15 -20.90 5.64
CA LYS A 12 7.78 -20.97 5.10
C LYS A 12 7.44 -19.66 4.39
N CYS A 13 6.93 -19.81 3.20
CA CYS A 13 6.81 -18.81 2.15
C CYS A 13 5.55 -17.95 2.10
N TYR A 14 5.60 -16.74 1.51
CA TYR A 14 4.55 -15.69 1.50
C TYR A 14 4.54 -14.78 0.27
N ARG A 15 3.40 -14.16 -0.16
CA ARG A 15 3.34 -13.36 -1.40
C ARG A 15 2.13 -12.49 -1.72
N HIS A 16 2.24 -11.60 -2.69
CA HIS A 16 1.44 -10.44 -3.06
C HIS A 16 0.57 -10.47 -4.30
N ALA A 17 -0.41 -9.54 -4.35
CA ALA A 17 -0.91 -8.93 -5.58
C ALA A 17 -1.45 -7.51 -5.33
N ALA A 18 -1.18 -6.60 -6.25
CA ALA A 18 -1.52 -5.18 -6.18
C ALA A 18 -3.02 -4.83 -6.33
N GLY A 19 -3.88 -5.84 -6.56
CA GLY A 19 -5.35 -5.64 -6.63
C GLY A 19 -6.06 -5.64 -5.29
N SER A 20 -5.33 -5.92 -4.20
CA SER A 20 -5.92 -6.24 -2.90
C SER A 20 -6.26 -5.03 -2.02
N LEU A 21 -5.94 -3.79 -2.42
CA LEU A 21 -6.17 -2.62 -1.56
C LEU A 21 -7.67 -2.31 -1.38
N LEU A 22 -8.48 -2.55 -2.41
CA LEU A 22 -9.93 -2.41 -2.31
C LEU A 22 -10.58 -3.57 -1.54
N PHE A 23 -10.02 -4.77 -1.68
CA PHE A 23 -10.50 -5.98 -1.02
C PHE A 23 -10.23 -5.96 0.50
N LEU A 24 -9.09 -5.41 0.93
CA LEU A 24 -8.75 -5.24 2.35
C LEU A 24 -9.60 -4.19 3.08
N LEU A 25 -10.08 -3.16 2.39
CA LEU A 25 -11.01 -2.19 2.97
C LEU A 25 -12.40 -2.81 3.26
N CYS A 26 -12.85 -3.75 2.45
CA CYS A 26 -14.08 -4.50 2.73
C CYS A 26 -13.92 -5.54 3.84
N LEU A 27 -12.78 -6.23 3.91
CA LEU A 27 -12.50 -7.21 4.97
C LEU A 27 -12.28 -6.55 6.34
N GLY A 28 -11.71 -5.36 6.39
CA GLY A 28 -11.55 -4.61 7.65
C GLY A 28 -12.86 -4.21 8.32
N CYS A 29 -13.93 -4.04 7.55
CA CYS A 29 -15.27 -3.77 8.09
C CYS A 29 -15.99 -5.04 8.57
N LEU A 30 -15.60 -6.22 8.10
CA LEU A 30 -16.29 -7.48 8.38
C LEU A 30 -15.67 -8.29 9.53
N ALA A 31 -14.45 -7.99 9.93
CA ALA A 31 -13.84 -8.56 11.15
C ALA A 31 -14.42 -7.97 12.45
N ALA A 32 -15.26 -6.95 12.36
CA ALA A 32 -15.84 -6.28 13.53
C ALA A 32 -17.06 -6.98 14.20
N PRO A 33 -17.82 -7.90 13.59
CA PRO A 33 -19.01 -8.42 14.25
C PRO A 33 -18.78 -9.54 15.25
N LEU A 34 -17.63 -10.22 15.21
CA LEU A 34 -17.38 -11.34 16.15
C LEU A 34 -17.21 -10.93 17.62
N SER A 35 -17.09 -9.63 17.91
CA SER A 35 -16.95 -9.13 19.27
C SER A 35 -18.26 -8.70 19.96
N ARG A 36 -19.40 -8.70 19.26
CA ARG A 36 -20.65 -8.12 19.82
C ARG A 36 -21.62 -9.08 20.51
N ALA A 37 -21.43 -10.37 20.40
CA ALA A 37 -22.34 -11.34 21.05
C ALA A 37 -21.82 -11.90 22.38
N GLN A 38 -20.90 -11.22 23.05
CA GLN A 38 -20.67 -11.48 24.46
C GLN A 38 -21.71 -10.67 25.25
N GLN A 39 -22.91 -11.24 25.41
CA GLN A 39 -23.64 -10.98 26.63
C GLN A 39 -22.74 -11.48 27.76
N ALA A 40 -21.99 -10.58 28.36
CA ALA A 40 -21.34 -10.81 29.60
C ALA A 40 -22.48 -11.16 30.60
N ASP A 41 -22.60 -12.43 30.99
CA ASP A 41 -23.09 -12.72 32.30
C ASP A 41 -22.30 -11.79 33.21
N GLU A 42 -22.99 -10.95 34.00
CA GLU A 42 -22.34 -10.07 34.96
C GLU A 42 -21.48 -10.93 35.88
N GLN A 43 -20.19 -11.02 35.53
CA GLN A 43 -19.21 -11.61 36.42
C GLN A 43 -19.11 -10.63 37.59
N THR A 44 -19.67 -11.06 38.72
CA THR A 44 -19.68 -10.24 39.94
C THR A 44 -18.25 -9.91 40.41
N GLY A 45 -17.25 -10.65 39.91
CA GLY A 45 -15.88 -10.53 40.37
C GLY A 45 -15.69 -11.12 41.78
N ILE A 46 -14.51 -10.95 42.31
CA ILE A 46 -14.16 -11.31 43.69
C ILE A 46 -13.68 -10.03 44.36
N ASP A 47 -14.24 -9.72 45.50
CA ASP A 47 -13.76 -8.61 46.33
C ASP A 47 -12.56 -9.09 47.17
N GLU A 48 -11.40 -8.48 46.95
CA GLU A 48 -10.19 -8.74 47.71
C GLU A 48 -9.56 -7.42 48.14
N GLY A 49 -9.50 -7.21 49.45
CA GLY A 49 -9.11 -5.90 49.99
C GLY A 49 -10.05 -4.79 49.56
N ASN A 50 -9.49 -3.73 49.01
CA ASN A 50 -10.24 -2.58 48.51
C ASN A 50 -10.60 -2.68 47.01
N TYR A 51 -10.44 -3.87 46.40
CA TYR A 51 -10.71 -4.04 44.96
C TYR A 51 -11.70 -5.14 44.66
N ASN A 52 -12.56 -4.88 43.68
CA ASN A 52 -13.30 -5.91 42.97
C ASN A 52 -12.47 -6.35 41.77
N ILE A 53 -12.15 -7.64 41.70
CA ILE A 53 -11.26 -8.23 40.68
C ILE A 53 -12.08 -9.12 39.77
N LYS A 54 -12.02 -8.85 38.47
CA LYS A 54 -12.56 -9.70 37.42
C LYS A 54 -11.44 -10.19 36.53
N GLN A 55 -11.40 -11.47 36.28
CA GLN A 55 -10.38 -12.06 35.43
C GLN A 55 -10.96 -13.12 34.50
N SER A 56 -10.50 -13.17 33.26
CA SER A 56 -10.78 -14.31 32.39
C SER A 56 -9.54 -14.67 31.56
N ILE A 57 -9.36 -15.97 31.35
CA ILE A 57 -8.36 -16.55 30.49
C ILE A 57 -9.00 -17.60 29.60
N GLU A 58 -8.69 -17.54 28.31
CA GLU A 58 -9.13 -18.51 27.33
C GLU A 58 -7.95 -19.04 26.56
N PHE A 59 -7.71 -20.33 26.63
CA PHE A 59 -6.67 -21.02 25.89
C PHE A 59 -7.27 -22.17 25.10
N GLY A 60 -6.65 -22.50 23.99
CA GLY A 60 -7.15 -23.54 23.11
C GLY A 60 -6.11 -24.04 22.13
N TYR A 61 -6.58 -24.89 21.23
CA TYR A 61 -5.81 -25.42 20.15
C TYR A 61 -6.59 -25.29 18.85
N ARG A 62 -5.92 -24.80 17.81
CA ARG A 62 -6.45 -24.70 16.44
C ARG A 62 -5.93 -25.86 15.61
N PHE A 63 -6.83 -26.60 15.00
CA PHE A 63 -6.57 -27.59 13.97
C PHE A 63 -6.88 -26.95 12.62
N THR A 64 -5.95 -27.05 11.68
CA THR A 64 -6.08 -26.46 10.35
C THR A 64 -5.77 -27.51 9.29
N ASN A 65 -6.63 -27.65 8.29
CA ASN A 65 -6.43 -28.50 7.13
C ASN A 65 -6.76 -27.71 5.87
N VAL A 66 -5.76 -27.56 4.99
CA VAL A 66 -5.88 -26.78 3.75
C VAL A 66 -5.63 -27.68 2.56
N ASN A 67 -6.56 -27.68 1.60
CA ASN A 67 -6.44 -28.34 0.31
C ASN A 67 -6.40 -27.27 -0.79
N GLY A 68 -5.50 -27.42 -1.75
CA GLY A 68 -5.30 -26.45 -2.84
C GLY A 68 -4.11 -25.54 -2.60
N SER A 69 -4.21 -24.27 -2.98
CA SER A 69 -3.13 -23.29 -2.85
C SER A 69 -2.91 -22.88 -1.40
N GLN A 70 -1.86 -23.40 -0.77
CA GLN A 70 -1.43 -22.98 0.56
C GLN A 70 -1.04 -21.51 0.58
N GLN A 71 -0.38 -21.02 -0.48
CA GLN A 71 0.09 -19.63 -0.58
C GLN A 71 -1.08 -18.65 -0.59
N THR A 72 -2.13 -18.96 -1.35
CA THR A 72 -3.33 -18.12 -1.36
C THR A 72 -4.06 -18.15 -0.01
N TYR A 73 -4.10 -19.33 0.64
CA TYR A 73 -4.63 -19.45 1.99
C TYR A 73 -3.82 -18.59 2.98
N ASP A 74 -2.49 -18.64 2.94
CA ASP A 74 -1.64 -17.86 3.82
C ASP A 74 -1.77 -16.36 3.56
N THR A 75 -2.03 -15.95 2.30
CA THR A 75 -2.28 -14.55 1.94
C THR A 75 -3.62 -14.05 2.46
N LEU A 76 -4.69 -14.82 2.31
CA LEU A 76 -6.05 -14.37 2.58
C LEU A 76 -6.52 -14.68 4.01
N VAL A 77 -6.02 -15.73 4.63
CA VAL A 77 -6.49 -16.24 5.94
C VAL A 77 -5.37 -16.28 6.98
N ASN A 78 -4.26 -16.94 6.67
CA ASN A 78 -3.06 -17.07 7.51
C ASN A 78 -3.32 -17.58 8.96
N LEU A 79 -4.28 -18.44 9.15
CA LEU A 79 -4.59 -19.02 10.45
C LEU A 79 -3.96 -20.41 10.59
N GLN A 80 -2.78 -20.46 11.20
CA GLN A 80 -1.97 -21.67 11.33
C GLN A 80 -2.41 -22.56 12.47
N GLN A 81 -2.12 -23.86 12.36
CA GLN A 81 -2.35 -24.85 13.41
C GLN A 81 -1.49 -24.57 14.65
N GLY A 82 -1.99 -24.92 15.84
CA GLY A 82 -1.23 -24.89 17.09
C GLY A 82 -1.97 -24.36 18.31
N PRO A 83 -1.29 -24.35 19.47
CA PRO A 83 -1.83 -23.79 20.70
C PRO A 83 -2.04 -22.28 20.61
N ARG A 84 -3.08 -21.77 21.24
CA ARG A 84 -3.46 -20.34 21.21
C ARG A 84 -3.89 -19.86 22.60
N LEU A 85 -3.40 -18.68 22.97
CA LEU A 85 -4.03 -17.86 23.98
C LEU A 85 -5.06 -16.97 23.28
N LEU A 86 -6.31 -17.39 23.29
CA LEU A 86 -7.40 -16.74 22.56
C LEU A 86 -7.87 -15.46 23.24
N GLY A 87 -7.69 -15.36 24.54
CA GLY A 87 -8.01 -14.14 25.27
C GLY A 87 -7.55 -14.19 26.72
N PHE A 88 -7.09 -13.03 27.19
CA PHE A 88 -6.84 -12.79 28.59
C PHE A 88 -7.37 -11.41 28.95
N THR A 89 -8.15 -11.30 30.00
CA THR A 89 -8.60 -10.01 30.54
C THR A 89 -8.46 -10.00 32.05
N THR A 90 -8.06 -8.87 32.60
CA THR A 90 -8.09 -8.64 34.04
C THR A 90 -8.51 -7.19 34.30
N GLU A 91 -9.41 -7.03 35.24
CA GLU A 91 -9.96 -5.75 35.68
C GLU A 91 -9.90 -5.69 37.20
N PHE A 92 -9.34 -4.58 37.70
CA PHE A 92 -9.37 -4.23 39.11
C PHE A 92 -10.12 -2.92 39.26
N ARG A 93 -11.12 -2.86 40.07
CA ARG A 93 -11.90 -1.66 40.35
C ARG A 93 -11.92 -1.42 41.86
N SER A 94 -11.45 -0.25 42.28
CA SER A 94 -11.50 0.16 43.69
C SER A 94 -12.94 0.34 44.15
N LEU A 95 -13.27 -0.25 45.28
CA LEU A 95 -14.63 -0.22 45.88
C LEU A 95 -15.00 1.14 46.44
N ASP A 96 -14.01 1.88 46.94
CA ASP A 96 -14.17 3.19 47.60
C ASP A 96 -13.65 4.35 46.76
N HIS A 97 -13.13 4.10 45.54
CA HIS A 97 -12.46 5.07 44.65
C HIS A 97 -11.20 5.72 45.28
N HIS A 98 -10.58 5.05 46.27
CA HIS A 98 -9.35 5.48 46.96
C HIS A 98 -8.24 4.41 46.91
N GLY A 99 -8.14 3.68 45.80
CA GLY A 99 -7.07 2.73 45.60
C GLY A 99 -5.69 3.35 45.80
N THR A 100 -4.67 2.62 46.23
CA THR A 100 -3.34 3.17 46.52
C THR A 100 -2.64 3.72 45.28
N PHE A 101 -2.58 2.93 44.23
CA PHE A 101 -1.90 3.32 42.96
C PHE A 101 -2.87 3.63 41.83
N PHE A 102 -4.02 2.95 41.77
CA PHE A 102 -5.06 3.17 40.75
C PHE A 102 -6.44 2.93 41.36
N ASP A 103 -7.45 3.51 40.77
CA ASP A 103 -8.86 3.24 41.09
C ASP A 103 -9.45 2.24 40.10
N ASP A 104 -9.04 2.32 38.83
CA ASP A 104 -9.39 1.35 37.79
C ASP A 104 -8.10 0.89 37.08
N PHE A 105 -7.96 -0.40 36.91
CA PHE A 105 -6.95 -1.05 36.08
C PHE A 105 -7.65 -2.06 35.18
N TYR A 106 -7.35 -1.98 33.90
CA TYR A 106 -7.81 -2.92 32.90
C TYR A 106 -6.66 -3.34 32.02
N PHE A 107 -6.50 -4.65 31.85
CA PHE A 107 -5.59 -5.23 30.89
C PHE A 107 -6.32 -6.29 30.07
N SER A 108 -6.12 -6.28 28.76
CA SER A 108 -6.61 -7.32 27.87
C SER A 108 -5.56 -7.68 26.83
N ASN A 109 -5.60 -8.94 26.44
CA ASN A 109 -4.75 -9.48 25.42
C ASN A 109 -5.49 -10.54 24.62
N PHE A 110 -5.26 -10.60 23.30
CA PHE A 110 -5.72 -11.69 22.46
C PHE A 110 -4.76 -11.94 21.27
N GLY A 111 -4.84 -13.13 20.65
CA GLY A 111 -4.10 -13.47 19.42
C GLY A 111 -2.74 -14.12 19.66
N TYR A 112 -2.32 -14.32 20.88
CA TYR A 112 -1.02 -14.93 21.16
C TYR A 112 -0.98 -16.42 20.77
N GLY A 113 0.13 -16.81 20.19
CA GLY A 113 0.38 -18.20 19.76
C GLY A 113 0.59 -18.32 18.23
N GLY A 114 0.91 -17.20 17.55
CA GLY A 114 1.23 -17.17 16.12
C GLY A 114 0.04 -16.84 15.21
N ASP A 115 -0.96 -16.16 15.74
CA ASP A 115 -1.98 -15.53 14.91
C ASP A 115 -1.41 -14.31 14.16
N PRO A 116 -1.94 -13.95 13.00
CA PRO A 116 -1.46 -12.80 12.25
C PRO A 116 -1.72 -11.48 12.97
N ASN A 117 -2.63 -11.47 13.93
CA ASN A 117 -2.99 -10.28 14.70
C ASN A 117 -2.90 -10.55 16.19
N ASP A 118 -2.03 -9.79 16.85
CA ASP A 118 -1.90 -9.74 18.31
C ASP A 118 -2.28 -8.35 18.82
N VAL A 119 -3.12 -8.28 19.86
CA VAL A 119 -3.48 -7.01 20.48
C VAL A 119 -3.40 -7.10 21.99
N SER A 120 -2.69 -6.16 22.61
CA SER A 120 -2.67 -5.95 24.05
C SER A 120 -3.12 -4.53 24.36
N GLN A 121 -3.99 -4.38 25.34
CA GLN A 121 -4.44 -3.09 25.84
C GLN A 121 -4.26 -3.00 27.34
N ILE A 122 -3.84 -1.83 27.80
CA ILE A 122 -3.78 -1.49 29.23
C ILE A 122 -4.43 -0.14 29.45
N ARG A 123 -5.26 -0.04 30.48
CA ARG A 123 -5.83 1.23 30.96
C ARG A 123 -5.66 1.32 32.47
N ILE A 124 -5.16 2.44 32.95
CA ILE A 124 -4.95 2.70 34.36
C ILE A 124 -5.48 4.09 34.65
N ASN A 125 -6.40 4.20 35.59
CA ASN A 125 -6.95 5.47 36.01
C ASN A 125 -6.77 5.66 37.52
N LYS A 126 -6.36 6.83 37.90
CA LYS A 126 -6.29 7.28 39.29
C LYS A 126 -7.05 8.59 39.45
N ASN A 127 -8.36 8.48 39.52
CA ASN A 127 -9.29 9.59 39.77
C ASN A 127 -8.81 10.91 39.13
N LYS A 128 -8.55 11.97 39.94
CA LYS A 128 -8.13 13.30 39.50
C LYS A 128 -6.66 13.40 39.10
N TRP A 129 -5.85 12.35 39.35
CA TRP A 129 -4.42 12.46 39.24
C TRP A 129 -3.91 12.12 37.85
N TYR A 130 -4.28 10.97 37.31
CA TYR A 130 -3.82 10.57 36.00
C TYR A 130 -4.71 9.51 35.34
N ALA A 131 -4.67 9.48 34.02
CA ALA A 131 -5.23 8.44 33.18
C ALA A 131 -4.17 7.98 32.17
N PHE A 132 -3.86 6.70 32.16
CA PHE A 132 -2.93 6.07 31.23
C PHE A 132 -3.65 5.07 30.34
N ASN A 133 -3.41 5.15 29.04
CA ASN A 133 -3.87 4.19 28.04
C ASN A 133 -2.69 3.72 27.23
N GLY A 134 -2.51 2.41 27.14
CA GLY A 134 -1.50 1.76 26.33
C GLY A 134 -2.11 0.73 25.39
N MET A 135 -1.59 0.64 24.18
CA MET A 135 -1.94 -0.38 23.21
C MET A 135 -0.68 -0.85 22.50
N PHE A 136 -0.56 -2.16 22.38
CA PHE A 136 0.36 -2.82 21.47
C PHE A 136 -0.47 -3.65 20.50
N ARG A 137 -0.14 -3.55 19.22
CA ARG A 137 -0.75 -4.35 18.16
C ARG A 137 0.34 -4.83 17.20
N GLN A 138 0.32 -6.12 16.87
CA GLN A 138 1.10 -6.70 15.80
C GLN A 138 0.16 -7.20 14.71
N ASP A 139 0.46 -6.85 13.47
CA ASP A 139 -0.18 -7.40 12.28
C ASP A 139 0.88 -8.07 11.41
N GLN A 140 0.56 -9.23 10.86
CA GLN A 140 1.43 -9.91 9.90
C GLN A 140 0.62 -10.26 8.66
N ASN A 141 0.93 -9.60 7.57
CA ASN A 141 0.34 -9.85 6.27
C ASN A 141 1.30 -10.66 5.42
N HIS A 142 0.82 -11.70 4.82
CA HIS A 142 1.54 -12.50 3.88
C HIS A 142 1.08 -12.14 2.47
N TRP A 143 2.00 -12.33 1.52
CA TRP A 143 1.76 -11.94 0.16
C TRP A 143 2.11 -13.09 -0.77
N ASP A 144 1.16 -13.57 -1.54
CA ASP A 144 1.40 -14.65 -2.47
C ASP A 144 1.67 -14.15 -3.89
N TYR A 145 2.86 -14.47 -4.40
CA TYR A 145 3.24 -14.22 -5.79
C TYR A 145 3.16 -15.48 -6.67
N SER A 146 2.43 -16.46 -6.25
CA SER A 146 2.25 -17.68 -7.05
C SER A 146 1.72 -17.41 -8.46
N LEU A 147 1.12 -16.24 -8.69
CA LEU A 147 0.75 -15.76 -10.02
C LEU A 147 1.91 -15.69 -11.00
N LEU A 148 3.09 -15.36 -10.50
CA LEU A 148 4.32 -15.23 -11.27
C LEU A 148 5.10 -16.54 -11.30
N ALA A 149 4.78 -17.50 -10.43
CA ALA A 149 5.43 -18.79 -10.38
C ALA A 149 4.94 -19.70 -11.50
N ASN A 150 5.86 -20.32 -12.21
CA ASN A 150 5.50 -21.40 -13.11
C ASN A 150 5.11 -22.65 -12.30
N PRO A 151 3.86 -23.13 -12.38
CA PRO A 151 3.42 -24.33 -11.68
C PRO A 151 4.08 -25.61 -12.24
N LEU A 152 4.71 -25.54 -13.39
CA LEU A 152 5.54 -26.60 -13.93
C LEU A 152 6.97 -26.57 -13.40
N ASN A 153 7.24 -25.75 -12.40
CA ASN A 153 8.55 -25.67 -11.78
C ASN A 153 8.70 -26.70 -10.63
N PRO A 154 9.74 -27.58 -10.65
CA PRO A 154 10.77 -27.58 -11.68
C PRO A 154 10.18 -27.89 -13.05
N THR A 155 10.68 -27.21 -14.07
CA THR A 155 10.23 -27.41 -15.45
C THR A 155 10.40 -28.89 -15.79
N PRO A 156 9.36 -29.62 -16.25
CA PRO A 156 9.52 -31.02 -16.63
C PRO A 156 10.59 -31.12 -17.72
N PRO A 157 11.42 -32.14 -17.72
CA PRO A 157 12.38 -32.34 -18.78
C PRO A 157 11.64 -32.37 -20.11
N VAL A 158 12.06 -31.53 -21.04
CA VAL A 158 11.45 -31.51 -22.39
C VAL A 158 11.73 -32.83 -23.05
N PRO A 159 10.70 -33.63 -23.43
CA PRO A 159 10.91 -34.91 -24.06
C PRO A 159 11.78 -34.76 -25.32
N ASN A 160 12.78 -35.58 -25.47
CA ASN A 160 13.73 -35.55 -26.59
C ASN A 160 14.57 -34.27 -26.73
N ALA A 161 14.77 -33.52 -25.65
CA ALA A 161 15.70 -32.39 -25.66
C ALA A 161 17.12 -32.87 -26.00
N PRO A 162 17.88 -32.13 -26.83
CA PRO A 162 19.31 -32.42 -27.09
C PRO A 162 20.08 -32.42 -25.74
N PRO A 163 21.21 -33.16 -25.67
CA PRO A 163 21.99 -33.26 -24.42
C PRO A 163 22.43 -31.92 -23.80
N ASN A 164 22.48 -30.87 -24.61
CA ASN A 164 22.85 -29.50 -24.17
C ASN A 164 21.64 -28.56 -24.18
N PHE A 165 20.41 -29.09 -24.14
CA PHE A 165 19.23 -28.26 -24.13
C PHE A 165 19.12 -27.49 -22.78
N ASN A 166 19.19 -26.20 -22.87
CA ASN A 166 18.92 -25.33 -21.72
C ASN A 166 17.44 -24.95 -21.72
N PRO A 167 16.64 -25.43 -20.78
CA PRO A 167 15.22 -25.12 -20.74
C PRO A 167 14.94 -23.61 -20.59
N ILE A 168 15.88 -22.85 -20.03
CA ILE A 168 15.73 -21.40 -19.88
C ILE A 168 15.89 -20.70 -21.24
N ILE A 169 16.89 -21.08 -22.05
CA ILE A 169 17.15 -20.46 -23.35
C ILE A 169 16.18 -20.94 -24.44
N ASN A 170 15.82 -22.20 -24.40
CA ASN A 170 15.05 -22.84 -25.46
C ASN A 170 13.57 -23.06 -25.11
N ALA A 171 13.15 -22.65 -23.89
CA ALA A 171 11.74 -22.69 -23.54
C ALA A 171 10.95 -21.67 -24.38
N PRO A 172 9.67 -21.91 -24.65
CA PRO A 172 8.80 -20.90 -25.20
C PRO A 172 8.90 -19.61 -24.39
N ALA A 173 8.97 -18.47 -25.07
CA ALA A 173 9.17 -17.17 -24.42
C ALA A 173 8.21 -16.85 -23.27
N ASN A 174 6.99 -17.38 -23.33
CA ASN A 174 5.97 -17.26 -22.32
C ASN A 174 6.24 -18.08 -21.03
N LEU A 175 7.16 -19.03 -21.06
CA LEU A 175 7.49 -19.87 -19.89
C LEU A 175 8.82 -19.47 -19.23
N LEU A 176 9.67 -18.75 -19.92
CA LEU A 176 11.01 -18.41 -19.43
C LEU A 176 10.98 -17.57 -18.17
N GLY A 177 10.24 -16.50 -18.19
CA GLY A 177 10.12 -15.61 -17.04
C GLY A 177 9.54 -16.31 -15.82
N THR A 178 8.50 -17.11 -16.01
CA THR A 178 7.81 -17.80 -14.92
C THR A 178 8.65 -18.91 -14.29
N SER A 179 9.53 -19.59 -15.05
CA SER A 179 10.39 -20.63 -14.50
C SER A 179 11.46 -20.07 -13.56
N LEU A 180 12.01 -18.91 -13.87
CA LEU A 180 13.01 -18.23 -13.03
C LEU A 180 12.36 -17.70 -11.75
N ILE A 181 11.19 -17.09 -11.85
CA ILE A 181 10.44 -16.62 -10.69
C ILE A 181 10.03 -17.80 -9.81
N GLY A 182 9.64 -18.92 -10.38
CA GLY A 182 9.29 -20.12 -9.63
C GLY A 182 10.42 -20.68 -8.77
N ASN A 183 11.68 -20.43 -9.15
CA ASN A 183 12.86 -20.81 -8.37
C ASN A 183 13.28 -19.74 -7.35
N SER A 184 12.75 -18.53 -7.44
CA SER A 184 13.04 -17.46 -6.51
C SER A 184 12.39 -17.71 -5.16
N PRO A 185 12.97 -17.24 -4.04
CA PRO A 185 12.29 -17.29 -2.76
C PRO A 185 11.03 -16.47 -2.83
N HIS A 186 9.95 -17.05 -2.34
CA HIS A 186 8.64 -16.45 -2.36
C HIS A 186 8.08 -16.17 -0.96
N ASP A 187 8.95 -16.04 0.01
CA ASP A 187 8.62 -15.88 1.42
C ASP A 187 8.45 -14.39 1.75
N PHE A 188 7.39 -13.80 1.21
CA PHE A 188 7.14 -12.37 1.40
C PHE A 188 6.10 -12.15 2.48
N PHE A 189 6.45 -11.31 3.44
CA PHE A 189 5.53 -10.90 4.46
C PHE A 189 5.83 -9.47 4.92
N THR A 190 4.82 -8.83 5.45
CA THR A 190 4.96 -7.57 6.17
C THR A 190 4.52 -7.77 7.60
N ARG A 191 5.45 -7.60 8.54
CA ARG A 191 5.12 -7.55 9.97
C ARG A 191 5.13 -6.10 10.44
N ARG A 192 4.01 -5.70 11.00
CA ARG A 192 3.80 -4.36 11.52
C ARG A 192 3.56 -4.42 13.01
N ASN A 193 4.39 -3.71 13.78
CA ASN A 193 4.19 -3.53 15.21
C ASN A 193 3.83 -2.07 15.49
N MET A 194 2.70 -1.88 16.14
CA MET A 194 2.19 -0.57 16.53
C MET A 194 2.11 -0.48 18.03
N GLN A 195 2.62 0.61 18.56
CA GLN A 195 2.57 0.93 19.98
C GLN A 195 1.98 2.33 20.14
N ASN A 196 1.07 2.48 21.07
CA ASN A 196 0.49 3.77 21.40
C ASN A 196 0.33 3.87 22.91
N TYR A 197 0.99 4.84 23.51
CA TYR A 197 0.94 5.10 24.94
C TYR A 197 0.58 6.55 25.18
N ASN A 198 -0.45 6.78 25.98
CA ASN A 198 -0.95 8.10 26.32
C ASN A 198 -1.11 8.23 27.83
N LEU A 199 -0.50 9.25 28.39
CA LEU A 199 -0.64 9.64 29.78
C LEU A 199 -1.27 11.03 29.87
N THR A 200 -2.36 11.12 30.57
CA THR A 200 -3.00 12.40 30.91
C THR A 200 -2.83 12.65 32.39
N ILE A 201 -2.25 13.78 32.76
CA ILE A 201 -2.03 14.18 34.14
C ILE A 201 -3.05 15.25 34.48
N MET A 202 -3.67 15.14 35.64
CA MET A 202 -4.73 16.01 36.14
C MET A 202 -5.92 16.15 35.17
N PRO A 203 -6.58 15.05 34.80
CA PRO A 203 -7.60 15.04 33.76
C PRO A 203 -8.81 15.93 34.01
N GLU A 204 -9.15 16.18 35.27
CA GLU A 204 -10.28 17.01 35.68
C GLU A 204 -9.90 18.48 35.93
N SER A 205 -8.60 18.82 35.96
CA SER A 205 -8.12 20.17 36.24
C SER A 205 -8.42 21.15 35.10
N LYS A 206 -8.34 22.46 35.42
CA LYS A 206 -8.37 23.51 34.41
C LYS A 206 -7.18 23.44 33.45
N ILE A 207 -6.04 22.96 33.94
CA ILE A 207 -4.86 22.66 33.12
C ILE A 207 -4.63 21.15 33.18
N ARG A 208 -4.60 20.53 32.05
CA ARG A 208 -4.40 19.10 31.86
C ARG A 208 -3.18 18.89 30.99
N PHE A 209 -2.22 18.07 31.42
CA PHE A 209 -1.04 17.72 30.62
C PHE A 209 -1.24 16.38 29.92
N ARG A 210 -0.72 16.30 28.71
CA ARG A 210 -0.78 15.09 27.86
C ARG A 210 0.59 14.71 27.39
N LEU A 211 0.98 13.48 27.66
CA LEU A 211 2.20 12.88 27.16
C LEU A 211 1.81 11.71 26.27
N GLY A 212 2.44 11.59 25.13
CA GLY A 212 2.17 10.52 24.18
C GLY A 212 3.44 9.94 23.59
N TYR A 213 3.42 8.66 23.33
CA TYR A 213 4.43 7.96 22.56
C TYR A 213 3.74 7.01 21.61
N ASP A 214 4.04 7.15 20.33
CA ASP A 214 3.57 6.27 19.27
C ASP A 214 4.77 5.69 18.53
N GLN A 215 4.75 4.39 18.25
CA GLN A 215 5.72 3.74 17.39
C GLN A 215 5.01 2.84 16.39
N ASN A 216 5.45 2.92 15.15
CA ASN A 216 5.05 2.02 14.09
C ASN A 216 6.30 1.49 13.39
N THR A 217 6.51 0.19 13.45
CA THR A 217 7.58 -0.49 12.72
C THR A 217 6.98 -1.44 11.71
N VAL A 218 7.50 -1.41 10.50
CA VAL A 218 7.11 -2.34 9.43
C VAL A 218 8.38 -2.93 8.85
N TYR A 219 8.44 -4.24 8.76
CA TYR A 219 9.58 -4.93 8.19
C TYR A 219 9.16 -6.26 7.56
N GLY A 220 9.98 -6.70 6.64
CA GLY A 220 9.84 -7.99 6.00
C GLY A 220 10.40 -7.99 4.58
N PRO A 221 10.69 -9.17 4.05
CA PRO A 221 11.05 -9.35 2.66
C PRO A 221 9.85 -9.07 1.75
N GLY A 222 10.13 -8.46 0.62
CA GLY A 222 9.18 -8.20 -0.44
C GLY A 222 9.84 -8.35 -1.80
N ASN A 223 9.18 -7.87 -2.83
CA ASN A 223 9.74 -7.80 -4.15
C ASN A 223 9.46 -6.47 -4.82
N SER A 224 10.17 -6.19 -5.88
CA SER A 224 10.01 -5.05 -6.74
C SER A 224 10.42 -5.41 -8.15
N THR A 225 10.33 -4.47 -9.07
CA THR A 225 10.90 -4.59 -10.41
C THR A 225 11.70 -3.35 -10.76
N VAL A 226 12.67 -3.51 -11.65
CA VAL A 226 13.40 -2.42 -12.27
C VAL A 226 13.47 -2.66 -13.77
N HIS A 227 13.34 -1.60 -14.56
CA HIS A 227 13.53 -1.65 -15.99
C HIS A 227 14.94 -1.17 -16.35
N VAL A 228 15.81 -2.09 -16.72
CA VAL A 228 17.16 -1.81 -17.21
C VAL A 228 17.38 -2.64 -18.47
N GLY A 229 17.01 -2.08 -19.61
CA GLY A 229 16.97 -2.79 -20.89
C GLY A 229 15.86 -3.85 -20.98
N ALA A 230 15.55 -4.53 -19.89
CA ALA A 230 14.43 -5.45 -19.69
C ALA A 230 13.87 -5.30 -18.28
N GLU A 231 12.64 -5.72 -18.08
CA GLU A 231 12.05 -5.79 -16.74
C GLU A 231 12.77 -6.85 -15.91
N GLN A 232 13.20 -6.46 -14.72
CA GLN A 232 13.93 -7.30 -13.81
C GLN A 232 13.22 -7.43 -12.48
N TYR A 233 13.13 -8.66 -11.99
CA TYR A 233 12.56 -8.96 -10.69
C TYR A 233 13.61 -8.78 -9.59
N LEU A 234 13.28 -8.06 -8.54
CA LEU A 234 14.17 -7.76 -7.44
C LEU A 234 13.59 -8.28 -6.11
N LEU A 235 14.44 -8.91 -5.32
CA LEU A 235 14.17 -9.12 -3.91
C LEU A 235 14.41 -7.83 -3.14
N GLN A 236 13.47 -7.46 -2.30
CA GLN A 236 13.49 -6.23 -1.55
C GLN A 236 13.41 -6.50 -0.05
N ASN A 237 14.31 -5.91 0.73
CA ASN A 237 14.21 -5.86 2.17
C ASN A 237 13.89 -4.43 2.60
N ASN A 238 12.80 -4.30 3.33
CA ASN A 238 12.32 -3.03 3.82
C ASN A 238 12.25 -3.06 5.35
N SER A 239 12.80 -2.04 6.00
CA SER A 239 12.71 -1.82 7.44
C SER A 239 12.36 -0.38 7.72
N PHE A 240 11.10 -0.17 7.98
CA PHE A 240 10.52 1.14 8.27
C PHE A 240 10.27 1.29 9.77
N ARG A 241 10.58 2.46 10.32
CA ARG A 241 10.25 2.85 11.70
C ARG A 241 9.81 4.30 11.74
N LEU A 242 8.63 4.53 12.30
CA LEU A 242 8.14 5.85 12.69
C LEU A 242 7.99 5.89 14.22
N GLN A 243 8.62 6.85 14.85
CA GLN A 243 8.47 7.14 16.29
C GLN A 243 7.93 8.55 16.44
N GLN A 244 6.97 8.72 17.32
CA GLN A 244 6.36 10.01 17.60
C GLN A 244 6.29 10.21 19.11
N TYR A 245 6.80 11.34 19.56
CA TYR A 245 6.68 11.82 20.92
C TYR A 245 5.75 13.03 20.92
N ARG A 246 4.84 13.07 21.85
CA ARG A 246 3.89 14.18 22.00
C ARG A 246 3.96 14.73 23.42
N LEU A 247 4.09 16.05 23.50
CA LEU A 247 3.91 16.81 24.71
C LEU A 247 2.80 17.82 24.45
N GLY A 248 1.78 17.83 25.28
CA GLY A 248 0.66 18.75 25.10
C GLY A 248 0.04 19.18 26.41
N PHE A 249 -0.73 20.24 26.33
CA PHE A 249 -1.58 20.67 27.43
C PHE A 249 -2.92 21.20 26.91
N ASP A 250 -3.95 21.07 27.76
CA ASP A 250 -5.23 21.73 27.55
C ASP A 250 -5.47 22.75 28.65
N PHE A 251 -5.88 23.92 28.27
CA PHE A 251 -6.18 25.00 29.16
C PHE A 251 -7.64 25.43 29.05
N ARG A 252 -8.40 25.21 30.12
CA ARG A 252 -9.81 25.59 30.23
C ARG A 252 -9.91 26.92 30.93
N PHE A 253 -9.64 28.01 30.18
CA PHE A 253 -9.54 29.35 30.74
C PHE A 253 -10.89 30.05 30.94
N LEU A 254 -11.91 29.66 30.18
CA LEU A 254 -13.29 30.10 30.30
C LEU A 254 -14.23 28.92 30.46
N LEU A 255 -15.43 29.20 30.94
CA LEU A 255 -16.50 28.20 30.93
C LEU A 255 -16.74 27.72 29.51
N ARG A 256 -16.69 26.41 29.30
CA ARG A 256 -16.95 25.78 28.00
C ARG A 256 -15.96 26.16 26.87
N THR A 257 -14.76 26.64 27.24
CA THR A 257 -13.72 27.00 26.28
C THR A 257 -12.43 26.29 26.64
N THR A 258 -11.87 25.58 25.68
CA THR A 258 -10.62 24.86 25.84
C THR A 258 -9.67 25.26 24.73
N LEU A 259 -8.48 25.69 25.12
CA LEU A 259 -7.32 25.85 24.26
C LEU A 259 -6.41 24.65 24.47
N SER A 260 -6.02 23.99 23.39
CA SER A 260 -5.09 22.88 23.42
C SER A 260 -3.85 23.19 22.59
N TYR A 261 -2.69 22.82 23.10
CA TYR A 261 -1.44 22.86 22.39
C TYR A 261 -0.79 21.50 22.45
N ASP A 262 -0.23 21.06 21.31
CA ASP A 262 0.59 19.85 21.20
C ASP A 262 1.86 20.18 20.43
N GLU A 263 2.98 19.79 20.98
CA GLU A 263 4.27 19.67 20.33
C GLU A 263 4.52 18.20 20.04
N ILE A 264 4.78 17.88 18.77
CA ILE A 264 4.91 16.49 18.29
C ILE A 264 6.24 16.37 17.55
N TRP A 265 7.12 15.50 18.02
CA TRP A 265 8.37 15.16 17.34
C TRP A 265 8.23 13.80 16.66
N ARG A 266 8.36 13.79 15.33
CA ARG A 266 8.34 12.57 14.51
C ARG A 266 9.73 12.28 13.99
N ASN A 267 10.18 11.06 14.22
CA ASN A 267 11.40 10.52 13.64
C ASN A 267 11.03 9.36 12.73
N TYR A 268 11.29 9.54 11.46
CA TYR A 268 11.10 8.53 10.42
C TYR A 268 12.44 7.95 10.01
N ARG A 269 12.48 6.64 9.91
CA ARG A 269 13.62 5.90 9.38
C ARG A 269 13.10 4.81 8.45
N ASN A 270 13.70 4.72 7.27
CA ASN A 270 13.49 3.61 6.35
C ASN A 270 14.84 3.13 5.81
N ASP A 271 15.14 1.86 6.00
CA ASP A 271 16.29 1.19 5.43
C ASP A 271 15.76 0.26 4.34
N LEU A 272 16.04 0.59 3.09
CA LEU A 272 15.59 -0.13 1.90
C LEU A 272 16.80 -0.69 1.17
N SER A 273 16.77 -1.97 0.88
CA SER A 273 17.71 -2.60 -0.05
C SER A 273 16.95 -3.46 -1.05
N SER A 274 17.40 -3.44 -2.29
CA SER A 274 16.86 -4.28 -3.36
C SER A 274 18.01 -4.98 -4.05
N ASN A 275 17.85 -6.24 -4.31
CA ASN A 275 18.87 -7.03 -4.98
C ASN A 275 18.22 -8.08 -5.90
N ASP A 276 19.00 -8.50 -6.86
CA ASP A 276 18.70 -9.58 -7.75
C ASP A 276 19.51 -10.79 -7.32
N GLU A 277 18.83 -11.76 -6.73
CA GLU A 277 19.44 -13.01 -6.27
C GLU A 277 18.84 -14.22 -6.97
N ASN A 278 19.69 -15.21 -7.24
CA ASN A 278 19.28 -16.54 -7.74
C ASN A 278 18.68 -16.61 -9.16
N GLN A 279 18.92 -15.62 -9.97
CA GLN A 279 18.54 -15.67 -11.38
C GLN A 279 19.70 -16.24 -12.19
N GLN A 280 19.66 -17.54 -12.48
CA GLN A 280 20.77 -18.24 -13.13
C GLN A 280 20.50 -18.52 -14.60
N PHE A 281 21.41 -18.08 -15.43
CA PHE A 281 21.41 -18.32 -16.85
C PHE A 281 22.77 -18.90 -17.27
N PRO A 282 22.83 -20.11 -17.84
CA PRO A 282 24.07 -20.66 -18.35
C PRO A 282 24.44 -20.00 -19.68
N PRO A 283 25.55 -19.27 -19.77
CA PRO A 283 25.94 -18.51 -20.96
C PRO A 283 26.44 -19.38 -22.11
N GLY A 284 26.39 -20.69 -22.00
CA GLY A 284 26.85 -21.64 -23.01
C GLY A 284 27.84 -22.67 -22.46
N VAL A 285 28.25 -23.58 -23.30
CA VAL A 285 29.16 -24.67 -22.90
C VAL A 285 30.49 -24.08 -22.42
N GLY A 286 30.87 -24.35 -21.19
CA GLY A 286 32.16 -23.99 -20.62
C GLY A 286 32.20 -22.68 -19.83
N PHE A 287 31.05 -21.98 -19.67
CA PHE A 287 30.95 -20.79 -18.82
C PHE A 287 30.16 -21.08 -17.55
N PRO A 288 30.44 -20.40 -16.42
CA PRO A 288 29.64 -20.51 -15.23
C PRO A 288 28.22 -19.96 -15.47
N PRO A 289 27.21 -20.46 -14.76
CA PRO A 289 25.88 -19.90 -14.77
C PRO A 289 25.92 -18.41 -14.39
N VAL A 290 25.13 -17.61 -15.04
CA VAL A 290 25.00 -16.18 -14.83
C VAL A 290 23.54 -15.84 -14.59
N ASP A 291 23.27 -14.97 -13.65
CA ASP A 291 21.94 -14.49 -13.38
C ASP A 291 21.53 -13.46 -14.43
N LEU A 292 20.45 -13.75 -15.16
CA LEU A 292 19.82 -12.81 -16.08
C LEU A 292 18.45 -12.45 -15.56
N GLY A 293 18.08 -11.20 -15.63
CA GLY A 293 16.78 -10.73 -15.21
C GLY A 293 15.60 -11.46 -15.84
N VAL A 294 14.47 -11.43 -15.20
CA VAL A 294 13.21 -11.98 -15.71
C VAL A 294 12.49 -10.87 -16.48
N THR A 295 12.10 -11.17 -17.71
CA THR A 295 11.28 -10.25 -18.49
C THR A 295 9.81 -10.47 -18.20
N PHE A 296 9.12 -9.41 -17.77
CA PHE A 296 7.68 -9.43 -17.55
C PHE A 296 6.87 -9.13 -18.81
N ASN A 297 7.50 -8.90 -19.93
CA ASN A 297 6.81 -8.66 -21.19
C ASN A 297 6.50 -10.00 -21.86
N PRO A 298 5.29 -10.56 -21.71
CA PRO A 298 4.95 -11.85 -22.29
C PRO A 298 4.94 -11.83 -23.82
N GLY A 299 4.97 -10.66 -24.44
CA GLY A 299 5.06 -10.49 -25.87
C GLY A 299 6.49 -10.19 -26.37
N ALA A 300 7.43 -9.86 -25.49
CA ALA A 300 8.81 -9.73 -25.89
C ALA A 300 9.35 -11.13 -26.22
N LYS A 301 9.87 -11.28 -27.42
CA LYS A 301 10.76 -12.42 -27.70
C LYS A 301 11.81 -12.43 -26.61
N ASN A 302 12.13 -13.63 -26.13
CA ASN A 302 13.25 -13.82 -25.22
C ASN A 302 14.40 -12.87 -25.64
N PRO A 303 14.87 -11.97 -24.76
CA PRO A 303 15.96 -11.05 -25.11
C PRO A 303 17.22 -11.78 -25.58
N CYS A 304 17.31 -13.07 -25.27
CA CYS A 304 18.37 -13.97 -25.67
C CYS A 304 17.84 -15.19 -26.44
N ALA A 305 16.93 -15.00 -27.39
CA ALA A 305 16.30 -16.09 -28.16
C ALA A 305 17.27 -16.94 -28.98
N THR A 306 18.44 -16.42 -29.25
CA THR A 306 19.61 -17.08 -29.82
C THR A 306 20.72 -17.09 -28.77
N PRO A 307 21.81 -17.87 -28.94
CA PRO A 307 22.83 -17.92 -27.89
C PRO A 307 23.25 -16.51 -27.49
N VAL A 308 23.42 -16.26 -26.21
CA VAL A 308 23.82 -14.97 -25.61
C VAL A 308 25.06 -14.44 -26.30
N PHE A 309 25.85 -15.37 -26.79
CA PHE A 309 27.11 -15.11 -27.48
C PHE A 309 27.11 -15.76 -28.87
N GLU A 310 27.36 -14.95 -29.89
CA GLU A 310 27.59 -15.42 -31.23
C GLU A 310 28.98 -16.05 -31.40
N PRO A 311 29.23 -16.80 -32.46
CA PRO A 311 30.56 -17.33 -32.74
C PRO A 311 31.66 -16.25 -32.75
N GLY A 312 32.73 -16.46 -32.01
CA GLY A 312 33.77 -15.46 -31.78
C GLY A 312 33.63 -14.71 -30.48
N ASN A 313 32.68 -15.16 -29.65
CA ASN A 313 32.42 -14.61 -28.32
C ASN A 313 31.94 -13.14 -28.37
N ILE A 314 31.14 -12.76 -29.30
CA ILE A 314 30.50 -11.45 -29.37
C ILE A 314 29.16 -11.54 -28.66
N VAL A 315 28.84 -10.56 -27.79
CA VAL A 315 27.53 -10.47 -27.16
C VAL A 315 26.49 -10.28 -28.25
N ASN A 316 25.46 -11.10 -28.23
CA ASN A 316 24.34 -10.94 -29.14
C ASN A 316 23.70 -9.57 -28.92
N PRO A 317 23.67 -8.68 -29.91
CA PRO A 317 23.16 -7.32 -29.76
C PRO A 317 21.66 -7.24 -29.45
N VAL A 318 20.95 -8.34 -29.59
CA VAL A 318 19.53 -8.43 -29.23
C VAL A 318 19.34 -8.84 -27.76
N CYS A 319 20.42 -9.24 -27.10
CA CYS A 319 20.36 -9.71 -25.70
C CYS A 319 20.48 -8.53 -24.74
N LYS A 320 19.40 -8.23 -24.03
CA LYS A 320 19.36 -7.22 -22.98
C LYS A 320 18.91 -7.86 -21.68
N ALA A 321 19.79 -7.92 -20.70
CA ALA A 321 19.46 -8.52 -19.41
C ALA A 321 20.44 -8.07 -18.33
N ALA A 322 19.98 -7.91 -17.10
CA ALA A 322 20.85 -7.70 -15.97
C ALA A 322 21.39 -9.02 -15.44
N TYR A 323 22.65 -9.03 -15.03
CA TYR A 323 23.27 -10.14 -14.30
C TYR A 323 23.11 -9.98 -12.81
N SER A 324 23.31 -8.78 -12.35
CA SER A 324 23.13 -8.42 -10.97
C SER A 324 22.61 -6.99 -10.85
N TYR A 325 21.79 -6.81 -9.85
CA TYR A 325 21.31 -5.51 -9.43
C TYR A 325 21.38 -5.41 -7.92
N PHE A 326 21.85 -4.31 -7.44
CA PHE A 326 21.82 -3.98 -6.03
C PHE A 326 21.51 -2.51 -5.85
N SER A 327 20.60 -2.19 -4.96
CA SER A 327 20.39 -0.83 -4.48
C SER A 327 20.19 -0.81 -2.98
N HIS A 328 20.69 0.24 -2.35
CA HIS A 328 20.55 0.47 -0.92
C HIS A 328 20.40 1.96 -0.62
N GLY A 329 19.57 2.28 0.34
CA GLY A 329 19.41 3.65 0.82
C GLY A 329 18.81 3.70 2.21
N GLN A 330 19.26 4.66 3.00
CA GLN A 330 18.77 4.89 4.36
C GLN A 330 18.08 6.24 4.45
N THR A 331 16.77 6.25 4.36
CA THR A 331 15.98 7.47 4.52
C THR A 331 15.83 7.83 5.99
N ARG A 332 16.10 9.07 6.33
CA ARG A 332 15.91 9.68 7.65
C ARG A 332 15.13 10.95 7.51
N MET A 333 14.14 11.14 8.36
CA MET A 333 13.40 12.40 8.47
C MET A 333 13.09 12.69 9.94
N ALA A 334 13.35 13.93 10.34
CA ALA A 334 12.90 14.47 11.61
C ALA A 334 11.94 15.61 11.34
N SER A 335 10.70 15.51 11.83
CA SER A 335 9.68 16.50 11.55
C SER A 335 8.95 16.91 12.83
N PRO A 336 9.37 18.01 13.47
CA PRO A 336 8.60 18.65 14.52
C PRO A 336 7.28 19.19 13.95
N THR A 337 6.23 19.07 14.74
CA THR A 337 4.89 19.56 14.39
C THR A 337 4.31 20.27 15.60
N GLU A 338 3.98 21.52 15.44
CA GLU A 338 3.24 22.33 16.39
C GLU A 338 1.75 22.30 16.03
N LYS A 339 0.90 22.12 17.02
CA LYS A 339 -0.55 22.07 16.82
C LYS A 339 -1.26 22.85 17.91
N VAL A 340 -2.10 23.77 17.49
CA VAL A 340 -2.99 24.55 18.36
C VAL A 340 -4.43 24.24 18.00
N SER A 341 -5.28 24.06 18.97
CA SER A 341 -6.73 23.94 18.75
C SER A 341 -7.52 24.68 19.80
N LEU A 342 -8.61 25.29 19.35
CA LEU A 342 -9.57 26.01 20.20
C LEU A 342 -10.95 25.39 20.00
N GLN A 343 -11.64 25.14 21.09
CA GLN A 343 -13.04 24.76 21.09
C GLN A 343 -13.79 25.60 22.12
N SER A 344 -14.88 26.22 21.71
CA SER A 344 -15.66 27.07 22.58
C SER A 344 -17.17 26.99 22.30
N THR A 345 -17.93 26.78 23.34
CA THR A 345 -19.38 26.94 23.40
C THR A 345 -19.76 27.97 24.44
N TYR A 346 -18.92 29.02 24.58
CA TYR A 346 -19.07 30.10 25.53
C TYR A 346 -20.29 30.97 25.22
N PHE A 347 -20.44 31.32 23.96
CA PHE A 347 -21.57 32.12 23.52
C PHE A 347 -22.84 31.26 23.43
N LYS A 348 -23.95 31.81 23.88
CA LYS A 348 -25.22 31.15 23.73
C LYS A 348 -25.53 31.01 22.24
N ASN A 349 -25.86 29.82 21.79
CA ASN A 349 -26.23 29.52 20.40
C ASN A 349 -25.07 29.61 19.37
N ILE A 350 -23.81 29.73 19.78
CA ILE A 350 -22.67 29.74 18.87
C ILE A 350 -21.61 28.79 19.40
N ASP A 351 -21.26 27.79 18.57
CA ASP A 351 -20.16 26.88 18.78
C ASP A 351 -19.03 27.26 17.82
N ILE A 352 -17.82 27.38 18.36
CA ILE A 352 -16.61 27.72 17.59
C ILE A 352 -15.60 26.57 17.78
N ALA A 353 -15.05 26.09 16.69
CA ALA A 353 -13.95 25.14 16.71
C ALA A 353 -12.88 25.59 15.70
N GLY A 354 -11.61 25.50 16.11
CA GLY A 354 -10.52 25.80 15.21
C GLY A 354 -9.32 24.97 15.56
N ARG A 355 -8.53 24.60 14.57
CA ARG A 355 -7.22 23.99 14.75
C ARG A 355 -6.27 24.48 13.67
N PHE A 356 -5.02 24.62 14.07
CA PHE A 356 -3.93 24.91 13.17
C PHE A 356 -2.75 24.00 13.51
N SER A 357 -2.05 23.52 12.48
CA SER A 357 -0.80 22.81 12.66
C SER A 357 0.23 23.22 11.63
N TYR A 358 1.47 23.23 12.06
CA TYR A 358 2.63 23.51 11.22
C TYR A 358 3.67 22.41 11.42
N THR A 359 4.21 21.88 10.32
CA THR A 359 5.23 20.85 10.29
C THR A 359 6.35 21.30 9.38
N ALA A 360 7.60 21.17 9.81
CA ALA A 360 8.76 21.31 8.94
C ALA A 360 9.77 20.21 9.26
N GLY A 361 10.12 19.40 8.27
CA GLY A 361 11.02 18.28 8.44
C GLY A 361 12.00 18.17 7.31
N ASP A 362 13.27 17.90 7.64
CA ASP A 362 14.31 17.63 6.67
C ASP A 362 14.39 16.11 6.45
N LEU A 363 14.38 15.70 5.18
CA LEU A 363 14.53 14.33 4.72
C LEU A 363 15.90 14.17 4.08
N ASN A 364 16.62 13.15 4.49
CA ASN A 364 17.90 12.81 3.90
C ASN A 364 17.98 11.32 3.63
N VAL A 365 18.50 10.95 2.47
CA VAL A 365 18.85 9.56 2.17
C VAL A 365 20.37 9.43 2.29
N HIS A 366 20.80 8.67 3.27
CA HIS A 366 22.18 8.36 3.52
C HIS A 366 22.56 7.05 2.83
N ASN A 367 23.83 6.94 2.47
CA ASN A 367 24.39 5.71 1.90
C ASN A 367 23.61 5.20 0.68
N TYR A 368 23.09 6.14 -0.15
CA TYR A 368 22.49 5.74 -1.40
C TYR A 368 23.53 5.18 -2.33
N GLN A 369 23.30 3.97 -2.81
CA GLN A 369 24.11 3.28 -3.77
C GLN A 369 23.24 2.41 -4.66
N MET A 370 23.50 2.41 -5.95
CA MET A 370 22.97 1.47 -6.91
C MET A 370 24.11 0.91 -7.74
N ASN A 371 24.08 -0.39 -7.95
CA ASN A 371 24.97 -1.08 -8.86
C ASN A 371 24.16 -1.96 -9.80
N PHE A 372 24.47 -1.90 -11.06
CA PHE A 372 23.91 -2.75 -12.10
C PHE A 372 25.06 -3.35 -12.91
N ALA A 373 24.98 -4.63 -13.18
CA ALA A 373 25.85 -5.29 -14.14
C ALA A 373 25.02 -6.18 -15.06
N GLY A 374 25.24 -6.08 -16.38
CA GLY A 374 24.40 -6.78 -17.32
C GLY A 374 24.85 -6.73 -18.77
N LEU A 375 23.94 -7.05 -19.65
CA LEU A 375 24.03 -7.00 -21.08
C LEU A 375 23.08 -5.93 -21.63
N ASP A 376 23.61 -5.00 -22.41
CA ASP A 376 22.84 -4.11 -23.27
C ASP A 376 23.67 -3.86 -24.53
N SER A 377 23.56 -4.76 -25.52
CA SER A 377 24.42 -4.87 -26.71
C SER A 377 25.93 -5.00 -26.39
N SER A 378 26.31 -4.89 -25.17
CA SER A 378 27.66 -5.10 -24.63
C SER A 378 27.57 -5.48 -23.17
N LEU A 379 28.65 -5.99 -22.58
CA LEU A 379 28.75 -6.11 -21.14
C LEU A 379 28.83 -4.72 -20.53
N SER A 380 27.99 -4.43 -19.57
CA SER A 380 27.99 -3.15 -18.87
C SER A 380 28.05 -3.33 -17.36
N ASN A 381 28.71 -2.42 -16.70
CA ASN A 381 28.69 -2.25 -15.25
C ASN A 381 28.41 -0.77 -14.97
N PHE A 382 27.40 -0.50 -14.19
CA PHE A 382 26.97 0.85 -13.86
C PHE A 382 26.89 0.98 -12.33
N ASN A 383 27.50 2.01 -11.81
CA ASN A 383 27.43 2.38 -10.40
C ASN A 383 26.89 3.79 -10.26
N GLU A 384 26.03 3.98 -9.30
CA GLU A 384 25.49 5.27 -8.94
C GLU A 384 25.54 5.46 -7.43
N THR A 385 26.05 6.60 -6.99
CA THR A 385 26.08 7.00 -5.59
C THR A 385 25.76 8.47 -5.46
N GLY A 386 25.20 8.89 -4.37
CA GLY A 386 25.02 10.31 -4.13
C GLY A 386 24.16 10.66 -2.94
N PRO A 387 24.28 11.93 -2.47
CA PRO A 387 23.35 12.44 -1.48
C PRO A 387 22.00 12.74 -2.11
N ILE A 388 20.93 12.39 -1.38
CA ILE A 388 19.56 12.80 -1.68
C ILE A 388 19.06 13.54 -0.46
N SER A 389 18.54 14.74 -0.65
CA SER A 389 17.98 15.55 0.42
C SER A 389 16.68 16.20 -0.03
N GLY A 390 15.80 16.41 0.92
CA GLY A 390 14.54 17.08 0.71
C GLY A 390 14.04 17.71 1.99
N ARG A 391 13.05 18.55 1.87
CA ARG A 391 12.39 19.18 3.02
C ARG A 391 10.89 19.15 2.83
N HIS A 392 10.18 18.61 3.80
CA HIS A 392 8.72 18.65 3.82
C HIS A 392 8.27 19.76 4.75
N VAL A 393 7.51 20.72 4.22
CA VAL A 393 6.90 21.79 5.01
C VAL A 393 5.40 21.78 4.76
N ALA A 394 4.62 21.60 5.81
CA ALA A 394 3.17 21.55 5.73
C ALA A 394 2.52 22.44 6.77
N SER A 395 1.45 23.11 6.37
CA SER A 395 0.55 23.84 7.25
C SER A 395 -0.89 23.42 6.98
N PHE A 396 -1.64 23.31 8.04
CA PHE A 396 -3.02 22.85 7.99
C PHE A 396 -3.85 23.67 8.97
N GLY A 397 -5.01 24.13 8.55
CA GLY A 397 -5.93 24.89 9.39
C GLY A 397 -7.38 24.53 9.08
N ASP A 398 -8.16 24.32 10.12
CA ASP A 398 -9.61 24.24 10.04
C ASP A 398 -10.20 25.26 10.99
N PHE A 399 -11.27 25.90 10.59
CA PHE A 399 -12.05 26.78 11.43
C PHE A 399 -13.53 26.57 11.11
N GLY A 400 -14.33 26.40 12.14
CA GLY A 400 -15.77 26.21 11.99
C GLY A 400 -16.55 27.00 13.02
N ILE A 401 -17.67 27.55 12.56
CA ILE A 401 -18.67 28.21 13.38
C ILE A 401 -20.02 27.53 13.12
N SER A 402 -20.70 27.14 14.17
CA SER A 402 -22.08 26.71 14.14
C SER A 402 -22.93 27.72 14.93
N TRP A 403 -23.85 28.36 14.26
CA TRP A 403 -24.76 29.33 14.82
C TRP A 403 -26.20 28.84 14.80
N GLN A 404 -26.74 28.60 15.99
CA GLN A 404 -28.15 28.25 16.17
C GLN A 404 -28.96 29.55 16.16
N VAL A 405 -29.49 29.96 14.99
CA VAL A 405 -30.24 31.21 14.81
C VAL A 405 -31.54 31.19 15.65
N ASN A 406 -32.23 30.06 15.65
CA ASN A 406 -33.37 29.74 16.50
C ASN A 406 -33.53 28.22 16.62
N ASP A 407 -34.58 27.74 17.32
CA ASP A 407 -34.79 26.30 17.57
C ASP A 407 -34.95 25.48 16.26
N ARG A 408 -35.15 26.11 15.13
CA ARG A 408 -35.39 25.45 13.83
C ARG A 408 -34.29 25.66 12.83
N ILE A 409 -33.53 26.71 12.92
CA ILE A 409 -32.53 27.11 11.91
C ILE A 409 -31.17 27.19 12.55
N SER A 410 -30.20 26.48 11.95
CA SER A 410 -28.80 26.64 12.23
C SER A 410 -28.00 26.88 10.94
N ILE A 411 -26.96 27.68 11.06
CA ILE A 411 -26.02 27.96 9.98
C ILE A 411 -24.66 27.43 10.44
N VAL A 412 -24.01 26.68 9.57
CA VAL A 412 -22.65 26.15 9.82
C VAL A 412 -21.75 26.70 8.72
N ASP A 413 -20.67 27.30 9.12
CA ASP A 413 -19.60 27.73 8.24
C ASP A 413 -18.32 26.99 8.61
N SER A 414 -17.64 26.44 7.61
CA SER A 414 -16.44 25.62 7.76
C SER A 414 -15.40 26.05 6.75
N PHE A 415 -14.29 26.57 7.24
CA PHE A 415 -13.13 26.94 6.45
C PHE A 415 -12.04 25.89 6.62
N HIS A 416 -11.46 25.48 5.51
CA HIS A 416 -10.33 24.55 5.45
C HIS A 416 -9.18 25.17 4.67
N TYR A 417 -7.98 25.01 5.20
CA TYR A 417 -6.72 25.39 4.56
C TYR A 417 -5.72 24.27 4.73
N SER A 418 -5.12 23.81 3.64
CA SER A 418 -3.93 22.95 3.70
C SER A 418 -2.91 23.41 2.66
N SER A 419 -1.65 23.37 3.02
CA SER A 419 -0.55 23.66 2.11
C SER A 419 0.64 22.80 2.48
N TRP A 420 1.25 22.17 1.48
CA TRP A 420 2.52 21.50 1.66
C TRP A 420 3.45 21.83 0.48
N LYS A 421 4.74 21.77 0.73
CA LYS A 421 5.80 21.92 -0.26
C LYS A 421 6.97 21.02 0.06
N GLU A 422 7.56 20.46 -0.98
CA GLU A 422 8.67 19.52 -0.92
C GLU A 422 9.75 19.88 -1.93
N PRO A 423 10.65 20.83 -1.62
CA PRO A 423 11.89 20.98 -2.35
C PRO A 423 12.78 19.78 -2.08
N ALA A 424 13.30 19.18 -3.13
CA ALA A 424 14.22 18.05 -3.05
C ALA A 424 15.37 18.22 -4.03
N GLN A 425 16.52 17.72 -3.65
CA GLN A 425 17.70 17.66 -4.48
C GLN A 425 18.30 16.25 -4.45
N TYR A 426 18.59 15.74 -5.61
CA TYR A 426 19.28 14.49 -5.83
C TYR A 426 20.54 14.76 -6.64
N ALA A 427 21.70 14.50 -6.05
CA ALA A 427 22.98 14.61 -6.73
C ALA A 427 23.57 13.21 -6.83
N SER A 428 23.75 12.69 -8.04
CA SER A 428 24.32 11.38 -8.26
C SER A 428 25.61 11.44 -9.05
N SER A 429 26.59 10.70 -8.56
CA SER A 429 27.80 10.37 -9.32
C SER A 429 27.62 9.00 -9.95
N GLN A 430 27.76 8.94 -11.25
CA GLN A 430 27.58 7.74 -12.05
C GLN A 430 28.88 7.33 -12.71
N CYS A 431 29.18 6.04 -12.75
CA CYS A 431 30.29 5.44 -13.48
C CYS A 431 29.77 4.29 -14.33
N SER A 432 30.07 4.31 -15.62
CA SER A 432 29.67 3.27 -16.56
C SER A 432 30.90 2.65 -17.22
N PHE A 433 30.95 1.32 -17.21
CA PHE A 433 32.01 0.54 -17.83
C PHE A 433 31.39 -0.45 -18.82
N PHE A 434 31.97 -0.52 -20.03
CA PHE A 434 31.48 -1.40 -21.07
C PHE A 434 32.62 -2.31 -21.58
N SER A 435 32.26 -3.51 -22.02
CA SER A 435 33.19 -4.44 -22.61
C SER A 435 32.55 -5.24 -23.74
N THR A 436 33.20 -5.32 -24.87
CA THR A 436 32.87 -6.27 -25.96
C THR A 436 33.58 -7.61 -25.79
N SER A 437 34.57 -7.71 -24.92
CA SER A 437 35.33 -8.93 -24.68
C SER A 437 34.61 -9.82 -23.71
N LEU A 438 34.54 -11.09 -24.03
CA LEU A 438 33.86 -12.13 -23.24
C LEU A 438 34.69 -12.78 -22.15
N LEU A 439 35.88 -12.34 -21.95
CA LEU A 439 36.63 -12.71 -20.74
C LEU A 439 35.94 -12.01 -19.57
N ILE A 440 34.81 -12.54 -19.14
CA ILE A 440 34.07 -12.06 -17.98
C ILE A 440 34.90 -12.44 -16.75
N PRO A 441 35.49 -11.50 -16.01
CA PRO A 441 36.05 -11.81 -14.71
C PRO A 441 34.94 -12.34 -13.81
N ALA A 442 35.21 -13.40 -13.08
CA ALA A 442 34.23 -14.01 -12.18
C ALA A 442 33.66 -13.03 -11.14
N ASN A 443 34.27 -11.87 -10.94
CA ASN A 443 33.87 -10.83 -10.01
C ASN A 443 32.92 -9.76 -10.58
N ILE A 444 32.57 -9.79 -11.86
CA ILE A 444 31.52 -8.90 -12.43
C ILE A 444 30.14 -9.27 -11.88
N PHE A 445 29.93 -10.55 -11.59
CA PHE A 445 28.66 -11.11 -11.18
C PHE A 445 28.52 -11.25 -9.64
N THR A 446 29.58 -10.98 -8.90
CA THR A 446 29.49 -10.89 -7.45
C THR A 446 29.28 -9.43 -7.09
N PRO A 447 28.23 -9.09 -6.32
CA PRO A 447 28.13 -7.77 -5.71
C PRO A 447 29.45 -7.55 -4.96
N THR A 448 30.30 -6.71 -5.52
CA THR A 448 31.52 -6.36 -4.79
C THR A 448 31.05 -5.56 -3.59
N SER A 449 31.24 -6.10 -2.41
CA SER A 449 31.01 -5.41 -1.14
C SER A 449 31.94 -4.20 -0.94
N ALA A 450 32.79 -3.94 -1.88
CA ALA A 450 33.63 -2.75 -1.92
C ALA A 450 32.82 -1.59 -2.51
N PRO A 451 32.67 -0.47 -1.80
CA PRO A 451 32.10 0.73 -2.40
C PRO A 451 32.88 1.08 -3.66
N PRO A 452 32.18 1.53 -4.74
CA PRO A 452 32.88 2.01 -5.92
C PRO A 452 33.87 3.08 -5.50
N PRO A 453 35.02 3.20 -6.21
CA PRO A 453 35.96 4.27 -5.92
C PRO A 453 35.20 5.60 -5.98
N ALA A 454 35.42 6.45 -4.98
CA ALA A 454 34.72 7.73 -4.80
C ALA A 454 34.87 8.69 -5.99
N THR A 455 35.68 8.32 -6.94
CA THR A 455 35.91 9.00 -8.20
C THR A 455 35.93 7.93 -9.31
N CYS A 456 35.06 8.11 -10.34
CA CYS A 456 35.25 7.44 -11.61
C CYS A 456 36.53 7.96 -12.26
N ILE A 457 37.66 7.64 -11.70
CA ILE A 457 38.93 7.88 -12.35
C ILE A 457 39.11 6.68 -13.26
N PRO A 458 39.18 6.87 -14.60
CA PRO A 458 39.67 5.80 -15.42
C PRO A 458 41.03 5.45 -14.85
N PRO A 459 41.35 4.20 -14.62
CA PRO A 459 42.69 3.82 -14.33
C PRO A 459 43.54 4.34 -15.50
N THR A 460 44.40 5.27 -15.25
CA THR A 460 45.26 5.92 -16.24
C THR A 460 46.13 4.93 -17.03
N ASN A 461 46.19 3.65 -16.57
CA ASN A 461 46.89 2.55 -17.24
C ASN A 461 46.25 1.17 -16.93
N GLY A 462 44.97 1.06 -16.69
CA GLY A 462 44.43 -0.26 -16.39
C GLY A 462 42.95 -0.21 -16.06
N ILE A 463 42.12 -0.07 -17.05
CA ILE A 463 40.79 -0.66 -17.00
C ILE A 463 41.07 -2.13 -16.72
N PRO A 464 40.54 -2.71 -15.64
CA PRO A 464 40.71 -4.13 -15.42
C PRO A 464 40.24 -4.85 -16.69
N ALA A 465 41.15 -5.51 -17.37
CA ALA A 465 40.75 -6.35 -18.50
C ALA A 465 39.63 -7.24 -17.98
N PRO A 466 38.50 -7.33 -18.63
CA PRO A 466 38.24 -7.10 -20.05
C PRO A 466 37.41 -5.84 -20.38
N PHE A 467 37.21 -4.89 -19.48
CA PHE A 467 36.43 -3.71 -19.79
C PHE A 467 37.23 -2.77 -20.71
N VAL A 468 36.76 -2.59 -21.90
CA VAL A 468 37.16 -1.53 -22.78
C VAL A 468 36.05 -0.49 -22.71
N ILE A 469 36.43 0.74 -22.48
CA ILE A 469 35.49 1.87 -22.55
C ILE A 469 34.97 1.92 -23.99
N HIS A 470 33.66 1.82 -24.16
CA HIS A 470 33.16 1.36 -25.42
C HIS A 470 32.17 2.27 -26.11
N SER A 471 32.24 2.16 -27.37
CA SER A 471 31.80 2.96 -28.46
C SER A 471 30.35 2.82 -28.93
N THR A 472 29.55 1.96 -28.39
CA THR A 472 28.18 1.70 -28.91
C THR A 472 27.06 2.18 -27.98
N SER A 473 27.40 2.63 -26.78
CA SER A 473 26.45 3.23 -25.85
C SER A 473 26.47 4.75 -25.93
N SER A 474 25.30 5.36 -25.88
CA SER A 474 25.11 6.81 -25.77
C SER A 474 25.43 7.35 -24.37
N ASP A 475 25.75 6.47 -23.43
CA ASP A 475 25.95 6.83 -22.04
C ASP A 475 27.36 7.40 -21.82
N ALA A 476 27.46 8.39 -20.93
CA ALA A 476 28.74 8.91 -20.48
C ALA A 476 29.49 7.87 -19.64
N ASP A 477 30.82 7.85 -19.76
CA ASP A 477 31.67 6.96 -18.95
C ASP A 477 31.66 7.35 -17.47
N ALA A 478 31.60 8.68 -17.22
CA ALA A 478 31.36 9.23 -15.88
C ALA A 478 30.43 10.43 -15.98
N ALA A 479 29.55 10.58 -15.00
CA ALA A 479 28.65 11.73 -14.95
C ALA A 479 28.36 12.14 -13.50
N LEU A 480 28.18 13.44 -13.31
CA LEU A 480 27.56 14.03 -12.14
C LEU A 480 26.22 14.63 -12.58
N ASN A 481 25.15 14.07 -12.10
CA ASN A 481 23.79 14.57 -12.33
C ASN A 481 23.28 15.26 -11.06
N ILE A 482 22.77 16.46 -11.20
CA ILE A 482 22.13 17.20 -10.13
C ILE A 482 20.70 17.49 -10.57
N ASN A 483 19.76 16.82 -9.95
CA ASN A 483 18.33 17.00 -10.16
C ASN A 483 17.75 17.79 -9.00
N SER A 484 17.03 18.85 -9.29
CA SER A 484 16.26 19.59 -8.30
C SER A 484 14.79 19.48 -8.65
N ASN A 485 13.99 19.07 -7.68
CA ASN A 485 12.56 18.90 -7.82
C ASN A 485 11.85 19.74 -6.76
N PHE A 486 10.79 20.41 -7.15
CA PHE A 486 9.95 21.18 -6.25
C PHE A 486 8.50 20.82 -6.49
N LEU A 487 7.85 20.28 -5.47
CA LEU A 487 6.42 19.98 -5.47
C LEU A 487 5.73 20.87 -4.44
N LYS A 488 4.57 21.38 -4.79
CA LYS A 488 3.71 22.16 -3.89
C LYS A 488 2.24 21.85 -4.18
N GLN A 489 1.47 21.71 -3.13
CA GLN A 489 0.01 21.78 -3.21
C GLN A 489 -0.52 22.74 -2.16
N GLN A 490 -1.50 23.54 -2.56
CA GLN A 490 -2.27 24.38 -1.67
C GLN A 490 -3.75 24.15 -1.96
N ASP A 491 -4.52 23.97 -0.91
CA ASP A 491 -5.95 23.70 -0.96
C ASP A 491 -6.65 24.61 0.04
N VAL A 492 -7.62 25.36 -0.44
CA VAL A 492 -8.45 26.26 0.36
C VAL A 492 -9.89 25.98 0.03
N SER A 493 -10.70 25.64 1.02
CA SER A 493 -12.15 25.52 0.82
C SER A 493 -12.93 26.24 1.92
N ASN A 494 -14.12 26.68 1.56
CA ASN A 494 -15.11 27.21 2.50
C ASN A 494 -16.47 26.60 2.16
N THR A 495 -17.12 26.07 3.18
CA THR A 495 -18.44 25.45 3.09
C THR A 495 -19.39 26.21 4.00
N ILE A 496 -20.44 26.77 3.45
CA ILE A 496 -21.55 27.35 4.19
C ILE A 496 -22.79 26.46 4.03
N GLU A 497 -23.41 26.11 5.16
CA GLU A 497 -24.56 25.21 5.20
C GLU A 497 -25.67 25.80 6.08
N ALA A 498 -26.88 25.82 5.55
CA ALA A 498 -28.09 26.16 6.29
C ALA A 498 -28.90 24.88 6.59
N ARG A 499 -29.16 24.62 7.86
CA ARG A 499 -29.97 23.49 8.33
C ARG A 499 -31.29 23.99 8.86
N ILE A 500 -32.38 23.40 8.40
CA ILE A 500 -33.75 23.80 8.75
C ILE A 500 -34.51 22.59 9.27
N ASN A 501 -34.97 22.66 10.50
CA ASN A 501 -35.88 21.69 11.11
C ASN A 501 -37.32 22.19 10.93
N PHE A 502 -38.02 21.70 9.91
CA PHE A 502 -39.43 22.06 9.65
C PHE A 502 -40.32 21.63 10.82
N SER A 503 -39.97 20.50 11.42
CA SER A 503 -40.62 19.97 12.57
C SER A 503 -39.64 19.06 13.37
N THR A 504 -40.06 18.54 14.49
CA THR A 504 -39.32 17.47 15.21
C THR A 504 -39.19 16.16 14.43
N LYS A 505 -39.88 16.04 13.29
CA LYS A 505 -39.93 14.84 12.46
C LYS A 505 -39.25 15.00 11.10
N VAL A 506 -39.06 16.20 10.61
CA VAL A 506 -38.53 16.49 9.26
C VAL A 506 -37.64 17.71 9.29
N GLY A 507 -36.49 17.60 8.68
CA GLY A 507 -35.55 18.68 8.45
C GLY A 507 -34.75 18.48 7.17
N ALA A 508 -34.18 19.56 6.69
CA ALA A 508 -33.33 19.56 5.50
C ALA A 508 -32.11 20.45 5.73
N TYR A 509 -31.11 20.29 4.93
CA TYR A 509 -30.00 21.21 4.81
C TYR A 509 -29.66 21.46 3.34
N LEU A 510 -29.11 22.65 3.10
CA LEU A 510 -28.54 23.07 1.83
C LEU A 510 -27.25 23.79 2.12
N GLY A 511 -26.20 23.41 1.42
CA GLY A 511 -24.88 24.00 1.54
C GLY A 511 -24.25 24.24 0.18
N TYR A 512 -23.28 25.14 0.22
CA TYR A 512 -22.41 25.42 -0.91
C TYR A 512 -20.96 25.40 -0.42
N GLU A 513 -20.10 24.68 -1.14
CA GLU A 513 -18.66 24.66 -0.93
C GLU A 513 -17.95 25.20 -2.17
N TYR A 514 -17.06 26.15 -1.95
CA TYR A 514 -16.07 26.57 -2.92
C TYR A 514 -14.71 26.08 -2.49
N ARG A 515 -14.01 25.41 -3.40
CA ARG A 515 -12.67 24.89 -3.17
C ARG A 515 -11.72 25.36 -4.26
N ASN A 516 -10.54 25.82 -3.86
CA ASN A 516 -9.48 26.27 -4.75
C ASN A 516 -8.20 25.52 -4.44
N ARG A 517 -7.70 24.77 -5.42
CA ARG A 517 -6.50 23.96 -5.31
C ARG A 517 -5.46 24.43 -6.33
N ILE A 518 -4.25 24.62 -5.84
CA ILE A 518 -3.09 25.00 -6.64
C ILE A 518 -2.04 23.91 -6.48
N ILE A 519 -1.63 23.29 -7.59
CA ILE A 519 -0.57 22.30 -7.65
C ILE A 519 0.53 22.90 -8.51
N ALA A 520 1.76 22.89 -7.99
CA ALA A 520 2.93 23.36 -8.72
C ALA A 520 4.02 22.31 -8.66
N ASP A 521 4.62 22.03 -9.79
CA ASP A 521 5.82 21.23 -9.94
C ASP A 521 6.87 21.99 -10.73
N ASN A 522 8.11 21.82 -10.36
CA ASN A 522 9.24 22.38 -11.09
C ASN A 522 10.39 21.37 -11.04
N PHE A 523 10.99 21.12 -12.17
CA PHE A 523 12.11 20.21 -12.34
C PHE A 523 13.25 20.92 -13.06
N SER A 524 14.45 20.78 -12.54
CA SER A 524 15.66 21.16 -13.25
C SER A 524 16.72 20.08 -13.13
N ASN A 525 17.46 19.89 -14.18
CA ASN A 525 18.56 18.94 -14.25
C ASN A 525 19.83 19.67 -14.73
N SER A 526 20.95 19.32 -14.13
CA SER A 526 22.28 19.70 -14.55
C SER A 526 23.15 18.45 -14.64
N ILE A 527 23.78 18.24 -15.77
CA ILE A 527 24.67 17.11 -16.01
C ILE A 527 26.08 17.64 -16.32
N SER A 528 27.07 17.04 -15.68
CA SER A 528 28.47 17.14 -16.05
C SER A 528 28.95 15.74 -16.36
N ALA A 529 29.37 15.49 -17.60
CA ALA A 529 29.72 14.18 -18.11
C ALA A 529 31.13 14.15 -18.67
N VAL A 530 31.76 12.99 -18.64
CA VAL A 530 33.06 12.75 -19.26
C VAL A 530 32.96 11.54 -20.18
N PHE A 531 33.43 11.72 -21.40
CA PHE A 531 33.55 10.68 -22.44
C PHE A 531 35.04 10.42 -22.71
N TYR A 532 35.46 9.19 -22.48
CA TYR A 532 36.86 8.83 -22.74
C TYR A 532 37.16 8.69 -24.23
N PRO A 533 38.44 8.74 -24.64
CA PRO A 533 38.78 8.77 -26.05
C PRO A 533 38.22 7.63 -26.90
N ASN A 534 38.01 6.49 -26.31
CA ASN A 534 37.48 5.29 -26.97
C ASN A 534 35.95 5.21 -26.98
N ASN A 535 35.25 6.13 -26.32
CA ASN A 535 33.81 6.18 -26.33
C ASN A 535 33.34 6.87 -27.62
N ALA A 536 32.80 6.11 -28.58
CA ALA A 536 32.33 6.65 -29.86
C ALA A 536 30.88 7.15 -29.85
N ALA A 537 30.10 6.78 -28.87
CA ALA A 537 28.70 7.20 -28.75
C ALA A 537 28.61 8.51 -27.95
N ARG A 538 28.93 9.60 -28.55
CA ARG A 538 29.02 10.91 -27.94
C ARG A 538 27.84 11.76 -28.38
N GLU A 539 26.63 11.38 -27.95
CA GLU A 539 25.39 12.06 -28.39
C GLU A 539 25.48 13.58 -28.31
N ASN A 540 26.07 14.09 -27.24
CA ASN A 540 26.15 15.53 -27.01
C ASN A 540 27.45 16.17 -27.49
N CYS A 541 28.47 15.36 -27.76
CA CYS A 541 29.79 15.80 -28.25
C CYS A 541 30.22 15.02 -29.49
N ALA A 542 29.25 14.67 -30.37
CA ALA A 542 29.55 13.95 -31.60
C ALA A 542 30.59 14.66 -32.44
N LEU A 543 31.64 13.95 -32.78
CA LEU A 543 32.69 14.45 -33.63
C LEU A 543 32.23 14.41 -35.10
N VAL A 544 32.28 15.53 -35.73
CA VAL A 544 31.89 15.67 -37.13
C VAL A 544 32.97 15.18 -38.09
N ASP A 545 34.18 14.89 -37.58
CA ASP A 545 35.31 14.49 -38.42
C ASP A 545 35.86 13.11 -38.01
N PRO A 546 35.53 12.06 -38.75
CA PRO A 546 36.01 10.71 -38.48
C PRO A 546 37.50 10.49 -38.81
N ALA A 547 38.17 11.43 -39.44
CA ALA A 547 39.57 11.33 -39.88
C ALA A 547 40.50 12.37 -39.25
N GLY A 548 39.99 13.28 -38.44
CA GLY A 548 40.75 14.42 -37.92
C GLY A 548 41.31 14.24 -36.51
N THR A 549 42.39 14.89 -36.24
CA THR A 549 42.91 15.10 -34.90
C THR A 549 41.91 15.95 -34.10
N LEU A 550 41.42 15.41 -32.95
CA LEU A 550 40.58 16.15 -32.04
C LEU A 550 41.27 17.45 -31.59
N THR A 551 40.65 18.57 -31.87
CA THR A 551 41.07 19.88 -31.37
C THR A 551 39.89 20.56 -30.70
N GLN A 552 40.17 21.42 -29.73
CA GLN A 552 39.11 22.14 -29.04
C GLN A 552 38.17 22.90 -29.97
N SER A 553 38.70 23.36 -31.12
CA SER A 553 37.93 24.12 -32.12
C SER A 553 36.89 23.29 -32.90
N ASN A 554 37.01 21.95 -32.88
CA ASN A 554 36.13 21.04 -33.60
C ASN A 554 35.01 20.46 -32.72
N LEU A 555 34.98 20.85 -31.45
CA LEU A 555 33.98 20.32 -30.50
C LEU A 555 32.70 21.19 -30.49
N PRO A 556 31.52 20.57 -30.34
CA PRO A 556 30.29 21.30 -30.14
C PRO A 556 30.30 22.16 -28.85
N ALA A 557 29.39 23.13 -28.78
CA ALA A 557 29.24 23.96 -27.60
C ALA A 557 28.95 23.13 -26.37
N GLY A 558 29.60 23.43 -25.26
CA GLY A 558 29.50 22.69 -24.02
C GLY A 558 30.50 21.54 -23.85
N CYS A 559 31.24 21.19 -24.90
CA CYS A 559 32.26 20.14 -24.87
C CYS A 559 33.66 20.76 -24.74
N THR A 560 34.52 20.15 -23.93
CA THR A 560 35.89 20.56 -23.68
C THR A 560 36.81 19.36 -23.79
N LEU A 561 37.89 19.50 -24.58
CA LEU A 561 38.91 18.47 -24.71
C LEU A 561 39.89 18.58 -23.53
N ASN A 562 40.03 17.49 -22.76
CA ASN A 562 41.01 17.41 -21.70
C ASN A 562 42.40 17.00 -22.22
N PRO A 563 43.48 17.30 -21.45
CA PRO A 563 44.85 16.94 -21.86
C PRO A 563 45.09 15.42 -22.01
N ASP A 564 44.29 14.58 -21.37
CA ASP A 564 44.35 13.11 -21.46
C ASP A 564 43.57 12.57 -22.69
N GLY A 565 42.98 13.45 -23.51
CA GLY A 565 42.19 13.09 -24.66
C GLY A 565 40.72 12.77 -24.36
N SER A 566 40.29 12.82 -23.14
CA SER A 566 38.87 12.70 -22.79
C SER A 566 38.10 14.00 -23.11
N ILE A 567 36.80 13.89 -23.28
CA ILE A 567 35.92 15.03 -23.54
C ILE A 567 35.01 15.23 -22.35
N ALA A 568 35.07 16.40 -21.75
CA ALA A 568 34.12 16.84 -20.74
C ALA A 568 32.94 17.55 -21.41
N PHE A 569 31.75 17.23 -20.96
CA PHE A 569 30.49 17.85 -21.37
C PHE A 569 29.76 18.42 -20.13
N SER A 570 29.22 19.61 -20.27
CA SER A 570 28.40 20.23 -19.25
C SER A 570 27.15 20.85 -19.88
N ALA A 571 26.02 20.44 -19.42
CA ALA A 571 24.73 21.01 -19.79
C ALA A 571 23.87 21.23 -18.56
N ALA A 572 23.12 22.30 -18.58
CA ALA A 572 22.05 22.54 -17.59
C ALA A 572 20.74 22.74 -18.36
N THR A 573 19.76 21.96 -18.03
CA THR A 573 18.42 22.23 -18.52
C THR A 573 17.91 23.45 -17.75
N ALA A 574 17.56 24.52 -18.45
CA ALA A 574 16.89 25.64 -17.83
C ALA A 574 15.67 25.12 -17.09
N PRO A 575 15.40 25.60 -15.86
CA PRO A 575 14.20 25.22 -15.14
C PRO A 575 13.01 25.42 -16.08
N ALA A 576 12.28 24.36 -16.34
CA ALA A 576 11.01 24.48 -17.02
C ALA A 576 10.16 25.50 -16.25
N PRO A 577 9.38 26.36 -16.92
CA PRO A 577 8.42 27.17 -16.20
C PRO A 577 7.61 26.23 -15.30
N PRO A 578 7.39 26.56 -14.01
CA PRO A 578 6.73 25.66 -13.10
C PRO A 578 5.39 25.21 -13.70
N GLY A 579 5.19 23.92 -13.81
CA GLY A 579 3.90 23.36 -14.13
C GLY A 579 2.94 23.85 -13.04
N LEU A 580 1.99 24.73 -13.41
CA LEU A 580 1.04 25.30 -12.48
C LEU A 580 -0.35 24.84 -12.90
N THR A 581 -0.92 23.95 -12.10
CA THR A 581 -2.30 23.50 -12.28
C THR A 581 -3.18 24.19 -11.24
N HIS A 582 -4.15 24.91 -11.71
CA HIS A 582 -5.17 25.59 -10.91
C HIS A 582 -6.48 24.87 -11.08
N ILE A 583 -7.13 24.52 -9.99
CA ILE A 583 -8.40 23.79 -9.99
C ILE A 583 -9.37 24.50 -9.05
N GLN A 584 -10.52 24.92 -9.60
CA GLN A 584 -11.61 25.49 -8.84
C GLN A 584 -12.80 24.54 -8.87
N GLU A 585 -13.24 24.15 -7.70
CA GLU A 585 -14.36 23.24 -7.54
C GLU A 585 -15.52 23.96 -6.85
N ASN A 586 -16.72 23.77 -7.38
CA ASN A 586 -17.97 24.25 -6.81
C ASN A 586 -18.84 23.07 -6.45
N HIS A 587 -19.28 22.99 -5.21
CA HIS A 587 -20.14 21.92 -4.72
C HIS A 587 -21.45 22.47 -4.21
N VAL A 588 -22.54 21.81 -4.58
CA VAL A 588 -23.85 21.99 -3.97
C VAL A 588 -24.16 20.76 -3.13
N ILE A 589 -24.28 20.95 -1.82
CA ILE A 589 -24.52 19.89 -0.85
C ILE A 589 -25.94 20.04 -0.32
N PHE A 590 -26.70 18.96 -0.31
CA PHE A 590 -28.07 19.00 0.20
C PHE A 590 -28.42 17.72 0.94
N GLY A 591 -29.37 17.82 1.83
CA GLY A 591 -29.87 16.63 2.51
C GLY A 591 -31.25 16.82 3.14
N LEU A 592 -31.90 15.68 3.35
CA LEU A 592 -33.19 15.58 3.97
C LEU A 592 -33.16 14.48 5.03
N TRP A 593 -33.64 14.75 6.20
CA TRP A 593 -33.92 13.72 7.18
C TRP A 593 -35.39 13.71 7.56
N ALA A 594 -35.95 12.53 7.74
CA ALA A 594 -37.32 12.36 8.11
C ALA A 594 -37.49 11.24 9.15
N ARG A 595 -38.36 11.48 10.13
CA ARG A 595 -38.84 10.50 11.12
C ARG A 595 -40.35 10.45 11.10
N PRO A 596 -40.97 9.89 10.04
CA PRO A 596 -42.45 9.88 9.89
C PRO A 596 -43.14 9.23 11.08
N SER A 597 -42.48 8.26 11.72
CA SER A 597 -42.91 7.62 12.94
C SER A 597 -41.72 7.39 13.87
N SER A 598 -42.00 7.01 15.11
CA SER A 598 -40.94 6.57 16.05
C SER A 598 -40.17 5.35 15.59
N LYS A 599 -40.71 4.61 14.61
CA LYS A 599 -40.16 3.37 14.09
C LYS A 599 -39.34 3.55 12.80
N LEU A 600 -39.51 4.65 12.06
CA LEU A 600 -38.88 4.86 10.76
C LEU A 600 -38.04 6.13 10.76
N ARG A 601 -36.79 5.99 10.39
CA ARG A 601 -35.87 7.08 10.12
C ARG A 601 -35.33 6.96 8.68
N ILE A 602 -35.36 8.05 7.95
CA ILE A 602 -34.86 8.17 6.57
C ILE A 602 -33.89 9.34 6.53
N ASN A 603 -32.75 9.17 5.87
CA ASN A 603 -31.83 10.25 5.51
C ASN A 603 -31.52 10.14 4.02
N VAL A 604 -31.49 11.29 3.37
CA VAL A 604 -31.02 11.45 1.98
C VAL A 604 -29.98 12.55 1.99
N ASP A 605 -28.82 12.29 1.47
CA ASP A 605 -27.74 13.24 1.33
C ASP A 605 -27.28 13.28 -0.12
N GLY A 606 -26.93 14.44 -0.64
CA GLY A 606 -26.46 14.60 -2.01
C GLY A 606 -25.36 15.64 -2.12
N ASN A 607 -24.51 15.44 -3.13
CA ASN A 607 -23.44 16.37 -3.50
C ASN A 607 -23.33 16.43 -5.01
N ILE A 608 -23.28 17.64 -5.57
CA ILE A 608 -23.04 17.90 -6.99
C ILE A 608 -21.79 18.76 -7.07
N MET A 609 -20.78 18.30 -7.79
CA MET A 609 -19.49 18.97 -7.95
C MET A 609 -19.25 19.30 -9.42
N VAL A 610 -18.74 20.51 -9.66
CA VAL A 610 -18.23 20.94 -10.96
C VAL A 610 -16.85 21.60 -10.73
N ALA A 611 -15.85 21.12 -11.47
CA ALA A 611 -14.50 21.65 -11.51
C ALA A 611 -14.18 22.26 -12.88
N ASP A 612 -13.33 23.29 -12.89
CA ASP A 612 -12.85 23.93 -14.12
C ASP A 612 -11.67 23.18 -14.75
N ASN A 613 -10.96 22.37 -13.95
CA ASN A 613 -9.77 21.65 -14.37
C ASN A 613 -9.59 20.36 -13.57
N ALA A 614 -8.73 19.46 -14.07
CA ALA A 614 -8.36 18.22 -13.41
C ALA A 614 -6.83 18.03 -13.41
N PHE A 615 -6.26 17.56 -12.31
CA PHE A 615 -4.84 17.28 -12.23
C PHE A 615 -4.47 15.95 -12.89
N THR A 616 -5.32 14.95 -12.74
CA THR A 616 -5.10 13.62 -13.32
C THR A 616 -6.20 13.27 -14.29
N ARG A 617 -5.87 12.45 -15.29
CA ARG A 617 -6.86 12.00 -16.30
C ARG A 617 -8.07 11.30 -15.68
N ILE A 618 -7.89 10.63 -14.56
CA ILE A 618 -8.98 9.94 -13.86
C ILE A 618 -9.80 10.86 -12.93
N SER A 619 -9.37 12.11 -12.72
CA SER A 619 -10.11 13.05 -11.87
C SER A 619 -11.34 13.57 -12.61
N PRO A 620 -12.54 13.51 -12.02
CA PRO A 620 -13.73 14.03 -12.65
C PRO A 620 -13.72 15.58 -12.69
N LEU A 621 -14.23 16.13 -13.77
CA LEU A 621 -14.61 17.55 -13.89
C LEU A 621 -16.02 17.79 -13.36
N GLN A 622 -16.85 16.75 -13.39
CA GLN A 622 -18.20 16.78 -12.82
C GLN A 622 -18.42 15.50 -12.02
N ALA A 623 -19.01 15.63 -10.84
CA ALA A 623 -19.39 14.48 -10.04
C ALA A 623 -20.74 14.70 -9.35
N GLN A 624 -21.49 13.64 -9.22
CA GLN A 624 -22.79 13.62 -8.55
C GLN A 624 -22.83 12.44 -7.60
N GLU A 625 -23.28 12.71 -6.38
CA GLU A 625 -23.46 11.67 -5.37
C GLU A 625 -24.81 11.82 -4.70
N VAL A 626 -25.51 10.70 -4.54
CA VAL A 626 -26.74 10.62 -3.75
C VAL A 626 -26.63 9.41 -2.81
N ARG A 627 -26.81 9.65 -1.54
CA ARG A 627 -26.84 8.64 -0.48
C ARG A 627 -28.21 8.60 0.17
N PHE A 628 -28.80 7.42 0.17
CA PHE A 628 -30.05 7.15 0.89
C PHE A 628 -29.81 6.13 2.00
N ARG A 629 -30.36 6.39 3.19
CA ARG A 629 -30.31 5.46 4.32
C ARG A 629 -31.67 5.41 4.98
N ALA A 630 -32.15 4.19 5.26
CA ALA A 630 -33.37 3.98 6.01
C ALA A 630 -33.16 2.99 7.15
N ASN A 631 -33.70 3.29 8.31
CA ASN A 631 -33.77 2.39 9.43
C ASN A 631 -35.23 2.25 9.85
N TYR A 632 -35.73 1.02 9.90
CA TYR A 632 -37.12 0.71 10.21
C TYR A 632 -37.24 -0.36 11.30
N LYS A 633 -37.70 0.06 12.47
CA LYS A 633 -38.02 -0.84 13.56
C LYS A 633 -39.43 -1.39 13.40
N ALA A 634 -39.62 -2.43 12.57
CA ALA A 634 -40.91 -2.97 12.20
C ALA A 634 -41.65 -3.50 13.43
N ALA A 635 -40.93 -4.19 14.33
CA ALA A 635 -41.42 -4.66 15.63
C ALA A 635 -40.34 -4.42 16.69
N SER A 636 -40.64 -4.72 17.96
CA SER A 636 -39.62 -4.62 19.02
C SER A 636 -38.42 -5.55 18.79
N TRP A 637 -38.63 -6.62 18.04
CA TRP A 637 -37.68 -7.68 17.74
C TRP A 637 -37.19 -7.68 16.27
N ILE A 638 -37.61 -6.71 15.43
CA ILE A 638 -37.20 -6.58 14.02
C ILE A 638 -36.66 -5.18 13.77
N ASN A 639 -35.38 -5.09 13.39
CA ASN A 639 -34.77 -3.88 12.92
C ASN A 639 -34.26 -4.10 11.48
N LEU A 640 -34.73 -3.28 10.55
CA LEU A 640 -34.37 -3.31 9.13
C LEU A 640 -33.57 -2.08 8.79
N ASN A 641 -32.45 -2.25 8.10
CA ASN A 641 -31.59 -1.20 7.60
C ASN A 641 -31.44 -1.32 6.10
N GLY A 642 -31.53 -0.21 5.39
CA GLY A 642 -31.27 -0.16 3.96
C GLY A 642 -30.39 1.05 3.62
N HIS A 643 -29.52 0.89 2.65
CA HIS A 643 -28.74 1.98 2.10
C HIS A 643 -28.65 1.87 0.58
N LEU A 644 -28.50 3.04 -0.06
CA LEU A 644 -28.21 3.19 -1.47
C LEU A 644 -27.20 4.33 -1.57
N ASN A 645 -26.11 4.11 -2.29
CA ASN A 645 -25.15 5.13 -2.66
C ASN A 645 -24.96 5.10 -4.18
N LEU A 646 -25.18 6.22 -4.83
CA LEU A 646 -24.98 6.40 -6.25
C LEU A 646 -23.96 7.51 -6.44
N TRP A 647 -22.85 7.18 -7.06
CA TRP A 647 -21.81 8.14 -7.39
C TRP A 647 -21.45 8.03 -8.87
N TYR A 648 -21.46 9.16 -9.55
CA TYR A 648 -21.05 9.30 -10.94
C TYR A 648 -20.02 10.40 -11.05
N GLY A 649 -18.94 10.13 -11.81
CA GLY A 649 -17.93 11.10 -12.16
C GLY A 649 -17.65 11.07 -13.66
N GLN A 650 -17.44 12.23 -14.26
CA GLN A 650 -17.08 12.34 -15.67
C GLN A 650 -16.01 13.40 -15.90
N ASN A 651 -15.17 13.16 -16.89
CA ASN A 651 -14.18 14.08 -17.40
C ASN A 651 -14.29 14.07 -18.94
N ASP A 652 -15.00 15.07 -19.48
CA ASP A 652 -15.32 15.17 -20.90
C ASP A 652 -14.21 15.83 -21.72
N SER A 653 -13.01 16.03 -21.17
CA SER A 653 -11.89 16.54 -21.95
C SER A 653 -11.63 15.60 -23.13
N GLU A 654 -11.31 16.18 -24.28
CA GLU A 654 -11.17 15.49 -25.58
C GLU A 654 -10.22 14.29 -25.52
N ASN A 655 -9.13 14.42 -24.75
CA ASN A 655 -8.08 13.38 -24.63
C ASN A 655 -8.33 12.39 -23.49
N VAL A 656 -9.43 12.48 -22.78
CA VAL A 656 -9.72 11.66 -21.58
C VAL A 656 -11.03 10.89 -21.76
N ASN A 657 -12.11 11.56 -22.12
CA ASN A 657 -13.47 10.99 -22.24
C ASN A 657 -13.75 9.99 -21.11
N GLY A 658 -13.54 10.47 -19.88
CA GLY A 658 -13.53 9.64 -18.68
C GLY A 658 -14.93 9.53 -18.07
N HIS A 659 -15.36 8.30 -17.81
CA HIS A 659 -16.61 8.02 -17.12
C HIS A 659 -16.37 7.02 -16.00
N GLN A 660 -16.91 7.32 -14.82
CA GLN A 660 -16.77 6.48 -13.65
C GLN A 660 -18.09 6.38 -12.90
N HIS A 661 -18.38 5.24 -12.31
CA HIS A 661 -19.42 5.12 -11.32
C HIS A 661 -19.04 4.17 -10.18
N ASN A 662 -19.60 4.44 -9.03
CA ASN A 662 -19.48 3.60 -7.84
C ASN A 662 -20.83 3.56 -7.15
N ASN A 663 -21.60 2.53 -7.47
CA ASN A 663 -22.97 2.39 -7.01
C ASN A 663 -23.05 1.25 -6.00
N SER A 664 -23.67 1.47 -4.88
CA SER A 664 -23.91 0.41 -3.90
C SER A 664 -25.34 0.42 -3.38
N VAL A 665 -25.88 -0.75 -3.17
CA VAL A 665 -27.16 -0.97 -2.52
C VAL A 665 -27.03 -2.09 -1.50
N GLY A 666 -27.50 -1.86 -0.29
CA GLY A 666 -27.44 -2.85 0.75
C GLY A 666 -28.70 -2.87 1.61
N PHE A 667 -28.97 -4.05 2.14
CA PHE A 667 -30.04 -4.32 3.06
C PHE A 667 -29.56 -5.22 4.19
N ALA A 668 -29.92 -4.88 5.43
CA ALA A 668 -29.65 -5.71 6.59
C ALA A 668 -30.90 -5.84 7.47
N ALA A 669 -31.10 -7.02 8.04
CA ALA A 669 -32.17 -7.30 8.99
C ALA A 669 -31.60 -7.92 10.26
N GLN A 670 -31.92 -7.33 11.37
CA GLN A 670 -31.63 -7.84 12.69
C GLN A 670 -32.93 -8.32 13.35
N LEU A 671 -32.98 -9.60 13.64
CA LEU A 671 -34.17 -10.28 14.19
C LEU A 671 -33.84 -10.84 15.56
N GLN A 672 -34.51 -10.40 16.57
CA GLN A 672 -34.33 -10.89 17.94
C GLN A 672 -35.71 -11.25 18.56
N PRO A 673 -36.35 -12.34 18.09
CA PRO A 673 -37.69 -12.71 18.52
C PRO A 673 -37.77 -13.00 20.00
N THR A 674 -36.68 -13.44 20.60
CA THR A 674 -36.54 -13.67 22.05
C THR A 674 -35.15 -13.24 22.51
N GLU A 675 -34.95 -13.09 23.82
CA GLU A 675 -33.61 -12.85 24.40
C GLU A 675 -32.61 -13.99 24.14
N LYS A 676 -33.12 -15.17 23.74
CA LYS A 676 -32.34 -16.39 23.51
C LYS A 676 -32.01 -16.63 22.02
N LEU A 677 -32.61 -15.89 21.12
CA LEU A 677 -32.47 -16.11 19.68
C LEU A 677 -32.24 -14.78 18.96
N SER A 678 -31.13 -14.65 18.30
CA SER A 678 -30.81 -13.57 17.38
C SER A 678 -30.43 -14.12 16.00
N LEU A 679 -30.89 -13.44 14.97
CA LEU A 679 -30.51 -13.70 13.59
C LEU A 679 -30.23 -12.37 12.94
N ASP A 680 -28.98 -12.19 12.48
CA ASP A 680 -28.54 -11.06 11.67
C ASP A 680 -28.27 -11.55 10.25
N LEU A 681 -28.85 -10.86 9.28
CA LEU A 681 -28.65 -11.17 7.87
C LEU A 681 -28.53 -9.89 7.05
N GLY A 682 -27.76 -9.95 5.99
CA GLY A 682 -27.59 -8.82 5.09
C GLY A 682 -27.10 -9.20 3.73
N TYR A 683 -27.33 -8.29 2.81
CA TYR A 683 -26.86 -8.35 1.43
C TYR A 683 -26.44 -6.97 0.98
N ASP A 684 -25.26 -6.90 0.36
CA ASP A 684 -24.70 -5.70 -0.25
C ASP A 684 -24.26 -5.99 -1.68
N TYR A 685 -24.61 -5.10 -2.59
CA TYR A 685 -24.17 -5.10 -3.98
C TYR A 685 -23.41 -3.81 -4.25
N ASN A 686 -22.21 -3.93 -4.82
CA ASN A 686 -21.40 -2.80 -5.28
C ASN A 686 -21.08 -2.97 -6.76
N ASP A 687 -21.29 -1.92 -7.54
CA ASP A 687 -20.95 -1.84 -8.97
C ASP A 687 -19.99 -0.67 -9.19
N ILE A 688 -18.75 -1.01 -9.50
CA ILE A 688 -17.66 -0.07 -9.73
C ILE A 688 -17.25 -0.17 -11.19
N SER A 689 -17.25 0.96 -11.88
CA SER A 689 -16.79 1.04 -13.26
C SER A 689 -15.97 2.30 -13.49
N SER A 690 -14.95 2.17 -14.30
CA SER A 690 -14.13 3.30 -14.79
C SER A 690 -13.76 3.05 -16.24
N GLN A 691 -13.84 4.08 -17.06
CA GLN A 691 -13.36 4.05 -18.44
C GLN A 691 -12.70 5.38 -18.75
N ILE A 692 -11.50 5.31 -19.32
CA ILE A 692 -10.77 6.48 -19.85
C ILE A 692 -10.13 6.14 -21.19
N LEU A 693 -9.87 7.16 -21.98
CA LEU A 693 -9.02 7.02 -23.16
C LEU A 693 -7.54 7.01 -22.73
N VAL A 694 -6.77 6.12 -23.30
CA VAL A 694 -5.31 6.03 -23.09
C VAL A 694 -4.60 6.05 -24.42
N CYS A 695 -3.44 6.71 -24.44
CA CYS A 695 -2.54 6.76 -25.58
C CYS A 695 -1.33 5.86 -25.32
N PHE A 696 -0.97 5.02 -26.27
CA PHE A 696 0.17 4.11 -26.11
C PHE A 696 0.92 3.91 -27.44
N VAL A 697 2.18 3.51 -27.35
CA VAL A 697 2.99 3.18 -28.52
C VAL A 697 2.53 1.85 -29.10
N ALA A 698 2.12 1.85 -30.34
CA ALA A 698 1.83 0.62 -31.07
C ALA A 698 3.10 0.13 -31.78
N THR A 699 3.57 -1.07 -31.44
CA THR A 699 4.58 -1.78 -32.20
C THR A 699 3.95 -2.46 -33.40
N GLY A 700 3.96 -1.81 -34.55
CA GLY A 700 3.35 -2.27 -35.79
C GLY A 700 2.10 -1.47 -36.17
N SER A 701 1.68 -1.57 -37.41
CA SER A 701 0.42 -0.94 -37.85
C SER A 701 -0.77 -1.67 -37.24
N LEU A 702 -1.49 -0.98 -36.40
CA LEU A 702 -2.79 -1.41 -35.87
C LEU A 702 -3.91 -0.74 -36.72
N PRO A 703 -4.39 -1.37 -37.78
CA PRO A 703 -5.39 -0.74 -38.64
C PRO A 703 -6.69 -0.57 -37.84
N GLY A 704 -7.23 0.63 -37.87
CA GLY A 704 -8.55 0.92 -37.34
C GLY A 704 -8.58 1.61 -35.97
N LEU A 705 -7.44 1.84 -35.33
CA LEU A 705 -7.40 2.68 -34.13
C LEU A 705 -7.03 4.12 -34.47
N PRO A 706 -7.72 5.12 -33.91
CA PRO A 706 -7.39 6.53 -34.15
C PRO A 706 -6.03 6.88 -33.55
N ALA A 707 -5.36 7.86 -34.16
CA ALA A 707 -4.17 8.46 -33.57
C ALA A 707 -4.54 9.35 -32.39
N CYS A 708 -3.63 9.47 -31.42
CA CYS A 708 -3.84 10.40 -30.32
C CYS A 708 -3.75 11.86 -30.81
N PRO A 709 -4.56 12.78 -30.29
CA PRO A 709 -4.63 14.16 -30.76
C PRO A 709 -3.27 14.89 -30.73
N ASP A 710 -2.52 14.68 -29.65
CA ASP A 710 -1.25 15.37 -29.44
C ASP A 710 -0.02 14.62 -29.99
N PHE A 711 -0.17 13.34 -30.33
CA PHE A 711 0.93 12.47 -30.73
C PHE A 711 0.47 11.49 -31.80
N SER A 712 0.64 11.85 -33.04
CA SER A 712 0.24 11.01 -34.20
C SER A 712 0.94 9.65 -34.28
N SER A 713 2.03 9.45 -33.53
CA SER A 713 2.75 8.18 -33.41
C SER A 713 2.16 7.25 -32.33
N LEU A 714 1.22 7.74 -31.54
CA LEU A 714 0.53 6.97 -30.50
C LEU A 714 -0.87 6.59 -30.95
N VAL A 715 -1.37 5.49 -30.44
CA VAL A 715 -2.71 4.97 -30.71
C VAL A 715 -3.59 5.22 -29.51
N GLU A 716 -4.82 5.67 -29.77
CA GLU A 716 -5.84 5.94 -28.77
C GLU A 716 -6.77 4.75 -28.59
N GLN A 717 -7.03 4.34 -27.36
CA GLN A 717 -8.00 3.30 -27.03
C GLN A 717 -8.65 3.54 -25.68
N ALA A 718 -9.93 3.16 -25.55
CA ALA A 718 -10.60 3.14 -24.25
C ALA A 718 -10.06 2.01 -23.38
N SER A 719 -9.83 2.31 -22.08
CA SER A 719 -9.47 1.34 -21.05
C SER A 719 -10.61 1.16 -20.05
N PRO A 720 -11.57 0.28 -20.33
CA PRO A 720 -12.68 0.00 -19.43
C PRO A 720 -12.24 -0.92 -18.28
N TYR A 721 -12.72 -0.62 -17.10
CA TYR A 721 -12.64 -1.45 -15.91
C TYR A 721 -14.02 -1.59 -15.30
N SER A 722 -14.45 -2.79 -14.95
CA SER A 722 -15.73 -3.03 -14.25
C SER A 722 -15.54 -4.11 -13.19
N SER A 723 -16.07 -3.87 -12.00
CA SER A 723 -16.10 -4.84 -10.91
C SER A 723 -17.44 -4.79 -10.18
N LYS A 724 -18.12 -5.93 -10.12
CA LYS A 724 -19.41 -6.10 -9.44
C LYS A 724 -19.20 -7.04 -8.27
N VAL A 725 -19.40 -6.54 -7.06
CA VAL A 725 -19.18 -7.28 -5.83
C VAL A 725 -20.50 -7.51 -5.13
N ASN A 726 -20.80 -8.76 -4.84
CA ASN A 726 -21.94 -9.17 -4.05
C ASN A 726 -21.43 -9.73 -2.71
N THR A 727 -22.03 -9.30 -1.63
CA THR A 727 -21.71 -9.74 -0.27
C THR A 727 -22.98 -10.15 0.44
N THR A 728 -22.98 -11.32 1.05
CA THR A 728 -24.09 -11.80 1.87
C THR A 728 -23.54 -12.31 3.21
N PHE A 729 -24.18 -11.95 4.29
CA PHE A 729 -23.89 -12.54 5.58
C PHE A 729 -25.14 -13.04 6.30
N ILE A 730 -24.99 -14.11 7.05
CA ILE A 730 -25.99 -14.68 7.95
C ILE A 730 -25.26 -15.03 9.22
N ASP A 731 -25.76 -14.57 10.37
CA ASP A 731 -25.26 -14.92 11.70
C ASP A 731 -26.43 -15.26 12.62
N LEU A 732 -26.43 -16.48 13.12
CA LEU A 732 -27.43 -17.03 14.03
C LEU A 732 -26.80 -17.31 15.39
N SER A 733 -27.39 -16.77 16.44
CA SER A 733 -27.05 -17.11 17.82
C SER A 733 -28.31 -17.60 18.57
N TRP A 734 -28.23 -18.79 19.15
CA TRP A 734 -29.34 -19.42 19.87
C TRP A 734 -28.88 -20.01 21.21
N THR A 735 -29.54 -19.58 22.31
CA THR A 735 -29.28 -20.06 23.65
C THR A 735 -30.49 -20.90 24.16
N PRO A 736 -30.58 -22.18 23.72
CA PRO A 736 -31.73 -23.01 24.08
C PRO A 736 -31.89 -23.19 25.60
N ILE A 737 -30.78 -23.36 26.28
CA ILE A 737 -30.68 -23.45 27.72
C ILE A 737 -29.55 -22.55 28.24
N LYS A 738 -29.65 -22.04 29.48
CA LYS A 738 -28.67 -21.10 30.04
C LYS A 738 -27.19 -21.49 29.86
N PRO A 739 -26.76 -22.77 30.02
CA PRO A 739 -25.36 -23.13 29.88
C PRO A 739 -24.90 -23.33 28.41
N LEU A 740 -25.80 -23.36 27.42
CA LEU A 740 -25.47 -23.69 26.04
C LEU A 740 -25.88 -22.56 25.10
N THR A 741 -24.90 -22.02 24.37
CA THR A 741 -25.12 -21.12 23.23
C THR A 741 -24.60 -21.79 21.96
N LEU A 742 -25.44 -21.85 20.93
CA LEU A 742 -25.12 -22.33 19.60
C LEU A 742 -24.96 -21.11 18.69
N ARG A 743 -23.96 -21.15 17.80
CA ARG A 743 -23.71 -20.13 16.80
C ARG A 743 -23.51 -20.79 15.44
N GLY A 744 -23.94 -20.11 14.39
CA GLY A 744 -23.71 -20.57 13.05
C GLY A 744 -24.11 -19.53 12.03
N GLY A 745 -23.46 -19.59 10.90
CA GLY A 745 -23.70 -18.61 9.86
C GLY A 745 -22.83 -18.82 8.64
N ALA A 746 -22.81 -17.81 7.77
CA ALA A 746 -21.94 -17.79 6.61
C ALA A 746 -21.67 -16.36 6.16
N ASN A 747 -20.45 -16.11 5.68
CA ASN A 747 -20.09 -14.95 4.89
C ASN A 747 -19.81 -15.42 3.47
N LEU A 748 -20.48 -14.83 2.49
CA LEU A 748 -20.41 -15.21 1.08
C LEU A 748 -20.08 -13.98 0.26
N PHE A 749 -19.07 -14.08 -0.61
CA PHE A 749 -18.71 -13.04 -1.53
C PHE A 749 -18.57 -13.63 -2.93
N TRP A 750 -19.04 -12.92 -3.91
CA TRP A 750 -18.72 -13.22 -5.29
C TRP A 750 -18.53 -11.92 -6.08
N VAL A 751 -17.46 -11.93 -6.84
CA VAL A 751 -17.03 -10.81 -7.66
C VAL A 751 -17.12 -11.25 -9.12
N SER A 752 -17.66 -10.39 -9.95
CA SER A 752 -17.58 -10.50 -11.40
C SER A 752 -17.10 -9.18 -11.96
N GLY A 753 -16.22 -9.23 -12.94
CA GLY A 753 -15.67 -8.02 -13.52
C GLY A 753 -15.02 -8.27 -14.86
N SER A 754 -14.65 -7.18 -15.50
CA SER A 754 -13.92 -7.19 -16.76
C SER A 754 -12.93 -6.04 -16.80
N GLU A 755 -11.84 -6.27 -17.46
CA GLU A 755 -10.80 -5.30 -17.73
C GLU A 755 -10.31 -5.48 -19.17
N LEU A 756 -9.91 -4.38 -19.81
CA LEU A 756 -9.28 -4.42 -21.12
C LEU A 756 -7.76 -4.49 -20.94
N ASN A 757 -7.16 -5.53 -21.48
CA ASN A 757 -5.72 -5.62 -21.56
C ASN A 757 -5.21 -4.94 -22.83
N LEU A 758 -4.57 -3.79 -22.66
CA LEU A 758 -3.90 -3.04 -23.74
C LEU A 758 -2.49 -3.62 -23.94
N THR A 759 -2.36 -4.71 -24.66
CA THR A 759 -1.03 -5.10 -25.14
C THR A 759 -0.80 -4.48 -26.52
N PRO A 760 0.35 -3.87 -26.78
CA PRO A 760 0.68 -3.31 -28.11
C PRO A 760 0.61 -4.33 -29.24
N GLN A 761 0.64 -5.63 -28.91
CA GLN A 761 0.67 -6.73 -29.89
C GLN A 761 -0.69 -7.36 -30.14
N ASN A 762 -1.66 -7.13 -29.27
CA ASN A 762 -3.01 -7.63 -29.46
C ASN A 762 -4.01 -6.65 -28.83
N PRO A 763 -4.46 -5.66 -29.61
CA PRO A 763 -5.41 -4.66 -29.15
C PRO A 763 -6.83 -5.22 -28.96
N VAL A 764 -7.06 -6.48 -29.34
CA VAL A 764 -8.34 -7.15 -29.06
C VAL A 764 -8.37 -7.51 -27.59
N ALA A 765 -9.41 -7.04 -26.92
CA ALA A 765 -9.69 -7.30 -25.51
C ALA A 765 -9.38 -8.74 -25.12
N THR A 766 -8.23 -8.93 -24.53
CA THR A 766 -7.93 -10.16 -23.81
C THR A 766 -8.10 -9.84 -22.34
N SER A 767 -8.86 -10.67 -21.64
CA SER A 767 -9.02 -10.50 -20.21
C SER A 767 -7.64 -10.56 -19.53
N VAL A 768 -7.36 -9.59 -18.68
CA VAL A 768 -6.12 -9.59 -17.89
C VAL A 768 -6.09 -10.81 -16.98
N PRO A 769 -4.94 -11.48 -16.81
CA PRO A 769 -4.80 -12.50 -15.79
C PRO A 769 -4.93 -11.86 -14.40
N GLY A 770 -6.04 -12.08 -13.79
CA GLY A 770 -6.34 -11.62 -12.44
C GLY A 770 -7.77 -11.99 -12.08
N PRO A 771 -8.06 -12.24 -10.81
CA PRO A 771 -9.39 -12.69 -10.41
C PRO A 771 -10.35 -11.52 -10.38
N LEU A 772 -10.78 -11.07 -11.55
CA LEU A 772 -11.96 -10.24 -11.65
C LEU A 772 -13.23 -11.06 -11.42
N ASN A 773 -13.14 -12.41 -11.58
CA ASN A 773 -14.22 -13.33 -11.27
C ASN A 773 -13.78 -14.28 -10.16
N SER A 774 -14.26 -14.05 -8.95
CA SER A 774 -13.91 -14.87 -7.80
C SER A 774 -15.09 -15.06 -6.85
N ALA A 775 -15.03 -16.14 -6.09
CA ALA A 775 -16.01 -16.41 -5.05
C ALA A 775 -15.30 -16.83 -3.75
N TRP A 776 -15.86 -16.38 -2.65
CA TRP A 776 -15.41 -16.69 -1.29
C TRP A 776 -16.58 -17.22 -0.49
N TYR A 777 -16.38 -18.34 0.18
CA TYR A 777 -17.37 -19.00 1.01
C TYR A 777 -16.78 -19.23 2.40
N GLN A 778 -17.41 -18.68 3.42
CA GLN A 778 -17.00 -18.82 4.80
C GLN A 778 -18.18 -19.20 5.69
N PRO A 779 -18.71 -20.42 5.61
CA PRO A 779 -19.63 -20.91 6.63
C PRO A 779 -18.88 -21.19 7.93
N PHE A 780 -19.56 -20.96 9.03
CA PHE A 780 -19.04 -21.20 10.37
C PHE A 780 -20.11 -21.76 11.28
N GLY A 781 -19.67 -22.45 12.34
CA GLY A 781 -20.53 -22.96 13.37
C GLY A 781 -19.78 -23.25 14.65
N GLY A 782 -20.47 -23.22 15.76
CA GLY A 782 -19.84 -23.49 17.03
C GLY A 782 -20.80 -23.52 18.18
N PHE A 783 -20.28 -23.86 19.35
CA PHE A 783 -21.01 -23.80 20.57
C PHE A 783 -20.15 -23.37 21.76
N ASP A 784 -20.78 -22.67 22.70
CA ASP A 784 -20.25 -22.37 24.02
C ASP A 784 -21.04 -23.16 25.05
N PHE A 785 -20.38 -23.99 25.86
CA PHE A 785 -21.01 -24.79 26.90
C PHE A 785 -20.40 -24.48 28.27
N ARG A 786 -21.18 -23.90 29.17
CA ARG A 786 -20.80 -23.62 30.55
C ARG A 786 -21.10 -24.85 31.42
N PHE A 787 -20.08 -25.67 31.69
CA PHE A 787 -20.22 -26.89 32.49
C PHE A 787 -19.99 -26.66 33.99
N ALA A 788 -19.43 -25.50 34.37
CA ALA A 788 -19.28 -25.08 35.76
C ALA A 788 -19.40 -23.55 35.88
N ARG A 789 -19.61 -23.04 37.10
CA ARG A 789 -19.84 -21.60 37.35
C ARG A 789 -18.76 -20.69 36.71
N ARG A 790 -17.51 -21.15 36.63
CA ARG A 790 -16.36 -20.38 36.16
C ARG A 790 -15.76 -20.94 34.88
N TRP A 791 -16.23 -22.07 34.37
CA TRP A 791 -15.64 -22.77 33.25
C TRP A 791 -16.59 -22.87 32.06
N THR A 792 -16.10 -22.46 30.89
CA THR A 792 -16.80 -22.59 29.63
C THR A 792 -15.91 -23.29 28.62
N GLY A 793 -16.37 -24.40 28.05
CA GLY A 793 -15.77 -25.03 26.88
C GLY A 793 -16.37 -24.45 25.61
N ARG A 794 -15.54 -24.28 24.60
CA ARG A 794 -15.93 -23.77 23.28
C ARG A 794 -15.40 -24.65 22.19
N ALA A 795 -16.20 -24.82 21.16
CA ALA A 795 -15.77 -25.43 19.91
C ALA A 795 -16.31 -24.59 18.76
N ASN A 796 -15.43 -24.15 17.91
CA ASN A 796 -15.74 -23.36 16.72
C ASN A 796 -15.15 -24.06 15.50
N TRP A 797 -15.93 -24.16 14.45
CA TRP A 797 -15.55 -24.61 13.14
C TRP A 797 -15.76 -23.47 12.14
N GLU A 798 -14.79 -23.27 11.27
CA GLU A 798 -14.83 -22.32 10.16
C GLU A 798 -14.31 -23.00 8.91
N TYR A 799 -14.97 -22.78 7.79
CA TYR A 799 -14.54 -23.22 6.49
C TYR A 799 -14.23 -21.99 5.64
N TYR A 800 -13.13 -22.04 4.95
CA TYR A 800 -12.70 -21.01 3.99
C TYR A 800 -12.58 -21.64 2.62
N GLY A 801 -13.44 -21.27 1.70
CA GLY A 801 -13.40 -21.68 0.29
C GLY A 801 -13.13 -20.49 -0.59
N TYR A 802 -12.07 -20.53 -1.37
CA TYR A 802 -11.77 -19.53 -2.39
C TYR A 802 -11.74 -20.18 -3.76
N HIS A 803 -12.44 -19.58 -4.69
CA HIS A 803 -12.52 -20.02 -6.07
C HIS A 803 -12.44 -18.83 -7.00
N GLU A 804 -11.60 -18.91 -8.03
CA GLU A 804 -11.52 -17.96 -9.11
C GLU A 804 -11.61 -18.67 -10.46
N ASN A 805 -12.28 -18.02 -11.41
CA ASN A 805 -12.32 -18.47 -12.78
C ASN A 805 -11.12 -17.88 -13.51
N ALA A 806 -10.17 -18.74 -13.84
CA ALA A 806 -9.05 -18.35 -14.66
C ALA A 806 -9.52 -17.89 -16.04
N SER A 807 -8.99 -16.78 -16.52
CA SER A 807 -9.19 -16.32 -17.89
C SER A 807 -8.45 -17.24 -18.85
N THR A 808 -9.11 -17.65 -19.92
CA THR A 808 -8.52 -18.53 -20.95
C THR A 808 -7.42 -17.87 -21.76
N ALA A 809 -7.29 -16.55 -21.69
CA ALA A 809 -6.35 -15.78 -22.51
C ALA A 809 -4.87 -15.95 -22.10
N PHE A 810 -4.58 -16.34 -20.86
CA PHE A 810 -3.21 -16.48 -20.35
C PHE A 810 -2.81 -17.90 -19.99
N GLN A 811 -3.50 -18.91 -20.47
CA GLN A 811 -3.24 -20.30 -20.10
C GLN A 811 -3.09 -20.51 -18.60
N ASP A 812 -3.88 -19.80 -17.83
CA ASP A 812 -3.88 -19.77 -16.37
C ASP A 812 -4.28 -21.09 -15.72
N ALA A 813 -4.51 -22.09 -16.52
CA ALA A 813 -4.49 -23.46 -16.05
C ALA A 813 -3.22 -23.80 -15.27
N LEU A 814 -2.20 -22.94 -15.39
CA LEU A 814 -0.90 -23.13 -14.78
C LEU A 814 -0.81 -22.61 -13.34
N VAL A 815 -1.61 -21.64 -12.93
CA VAL A 815 -1.55 -21.07 -11.57
C VAL A 815 -2.91 -21.14 -10.91
N ARG A 816 -3.15 -22.23 -10.20
CA ARG A 816 -4.40 -22.39 -9.44
C ARG A 816 -4.24 -21.75 -8.07
N ARG A 817 -5.03 -20.73 -7.79
CA ARG A 817 -5.10 -20.09 -6.48
C ARG A 817 -6.26 -20.57 -5.62
N ASN A 818 -7.05 -21.49 -6.14
CA ASN A 818 -8.18 -22.06 -5.41
C ASN A 818 -7.71 -22.83 -4.19
N PHE A 819 -8.40 -22.67 -3.08
CA PHE A 819 -8.15 -23.47 -1.90
C PHE A 819 -9.44 -23.71 -1.11
N GLN A 820 -9.36 -24.71 -0.22
CA GLN A 820 -10.36 -25.05 0.77
C GLN A 820 -9.67 -25.27 2.11
N GLY A 821 -9.99 -24.46 3.10
CA GLY A 821 -9.45 -24.55 4.45
C GLY A 821 -10.53 -24.90 5.47
N ASN A 822 -10.29 -25.92 6.27
CA ASN A 822 -11.11 -26.25 7.42
C ASN A 822 -10.34 -25.95 8.70
N LEU A 823 -10.93 -25.16 9.57
CA LEU A 823 -10.39 -24.79 10.86
C LEU A 823 -11.33 -25.23 11.98
N VAL A 824 -10.77 -25.87 12.99
CA VAL A 824 -11.49 -26.19 14.21
C VAL A 824 -10.70 -25.65 15.39
N VAL A 825 -11.34 -24.85 16.23
CA VAL A 825 -10.76 -24.31 17.46
C VAL A 825 -11.49 -24.90 18.65
N LEU A 826 -10.75 -25.62 19.49
CA LEU A 826 -11.25 -26.09 20.77
C LEU A 826 -10.60 -25.25 21.87
N SER A 827 -11.40 -24.64 22.72
CA SER A 827 -10.90 -23.79 23.80
C SER A 827 -11.60 -23.99 25.11
N LEU A 828 -10.89 -23.62 26.17
CA LEU A 828 -11.37 -23.63 27.55
C LEU A 828 -11.17 -22.23 28.11
N ARG A 829 -12.27 -21.65 28.60
CA ARG A 829 -12.29 -20.35 29.26
C ARG A 829 -12.56 -20.50 30.73
N TYR A 830 -11.68 -19.94 31.56
CA TYR A 830 -11.89 -19.73 32.98
C TYR A 830 -12.15 -18.25 33.27
N ALA A 831 -13.16 -17.95 34.09
CA ALA A 831 -13.50 -16.55 34.37
C ALA A 831 -14.18 -16.42 35.75
N PHE A 832 -13.83 -15.36 36.50
CA PHE A 832 -14.40 -15.04 37.81
C PHE A 832 -14.57 -13.55 38.04
#